data_521289c18167d2f58637ec06dfe40de2
#
_entry.id   521289c18167d2f58637ec06dfe40de2
#
_cell.length_a   1.000
_cell.length_b   1.000
_cell.length_c   1.000
_cell.angle_alpha   90.00
_cell.angle_beta   90.00
_cell.angle_gamma   90.00
#
_symmetry.space_group_name_H-M   'P 1'
#
loop_
_entity.id
_entity.type
_entity.pdbx_description
1 polymer ?
#
loop_
_entity_poly.entity_id
_entity_poly.type
_entity_poly.pdbx_seq_one_letter_code
_entity_poly.pdbx_strand_id
1 'polypeptide(L)'
;MNEKYNALFTPWKIGSVEIKNRIVMTSMGGTSIFGWMEPNHFDKEAAYFLLNRAQDGVGLILPGMQCIRDPLGIPGRKWLYQNDQMFKQLKEYMVEFHKTGAKLFIQLAAGMGRSMAINGWMTKLAKNNVLNKIASPIVDVQYICASASEVPNRWKEDVMSRPLTVKEIEDMVYAFGQTAKKLRAAGIDGVEIHAVHEGYLLDQFTMANWNHRTDKYGGSFENRFRFPVEIVQEIKRQAGSDFPVSLRYSVVSKTKAWGKGAMPYETDFVEFGRDMPESEKAVKYLEDAGYDMFNCDNGTYDAWYWAHPPQYMPDNCNLEYVEHIKKFTSRPVVCAGRMDPVKAAEEIAAGRLDAVAIARQNLVDHEWIHKILSGHEDEIKPCIRCHNGCFNMSKFKGTANLQSMDDSLHLARCALNPTTMQHNKYKIVPTRHPKKVAIIGGGIGGMECALVLKQRGHNPVIFEKTGELGGLFLTASAMSFKENDKELIRWYLNEVAKEGIDVRLNTEVTDIGTLRGFDEIIVASGSIPRTMPSIPGFEKTLTFTELLKDKKEVGDKVLFIGGGQSSCEAAYDLVLQGKHPIIVEYANDLVAAQATCLANTSFLRDAMEYHKVPTYLESTVTEITDTGCTVKNVKTGESTFVACDNVVNGVGFIPTPVGGKDNKQVHRVGDCVAIGNLRTVIWRAWDVCMKI
;
A
#
# COMPACT_ATOMS: atom_id res chain seq x y z
N MET A 1 0.25 -22.81 -19.60
CA MET A 1 0.94 -21.52 -19.36
C MET A 1 1.21 -20.86 -20.70
N ASN A 2 0.96 -19.56 -20.81
CA ASN A 2 1.28 -18.76 -22.00
C ASN A 2 2.79 -18.48 -22.08
N GLU A 3 3.39 -18.58 -23.26
CA GLU A 3 4.85 -18.44 -23.51
C GLU A 3 5.41 -17.09 -23.05
N LYS A 4 4.63 -16.04 -23.04
CA LYS A 4 5.03 -14.70 -22.58
C LYS A 4 5.55 -14.66 -21.14
N TYR A 5 5.31 -15.71 -20.33
CA TYR A 5 5.77 -15.81 -18.94
C TYR A 5 6.96 -16.77 -18.75
N ASN A 6 7.44 -17.44 -19.79
CA ASN A 6 8.44 -18.52 -19.66
C ASN A 6 9.68 -18.11 -18.87
N ALA A 7 10.20 -16.90 -19.09
CA ALA A 7 11.38 -16.41 -18.39
C ALA A 7 11.20 -16.31 -16.86
N LEU A 8 9.99 -16.04 -16.39
CA LEU A 8 9.68 -15.97 -14.94
C LEU A 8 9.88 -17.32 -14.24
N PHE A 9 9.73 -18.43 -14.96
CA PHE A 9 9.74 -19.79 -14.39
C PHE A 9 11.09 -20.51 -14.60
N THR A 10 12.14 -19.75 -14.87
CA THR A 10 13.52 -20.27 -14.92
C THR A 10 14.21 -20.13 -13.56
N PRO A 11 15.04 -21.12 -13.13
CA PRO A 11 15.78 -21.02 -11.89
C PRO A 11 16.90 -19.98 -11.96
N TRP A 12 17.33 -19.50 -10.79
CA TRP A 12 18.45 -18.58 -10.64
C TRP A 12 19.11 -18.74 -9.27
N LYS A 13 20.17 -17.99 -8.97
CA LYS A 13 20.93 -18.15 -7.73
C LYS A 13 21.18 -16.81 -7.04
N ILE A 14 21.16 -16.84 -5.70
CA ILE A 14 21.62 -15.76 -4.82
C ILE A 14 22.71 -16.35 -3.94
N GLY A 15 23.97 -15.97 -4.19
CA GLY A 15 25.11 -16.63 -3.55
C GLY A 15 25.07 -18.15 -3.77
N SER A 16 25.05 -18.93 -2.70
CA SER A 16 25.02 -20.40 -2.74
C SER A 16 23.60 -20.99 -2.90
N VAL A 17 22.54 -20.17 -2.79
CA VAL A 17 21.15 -20.64 -2.75
C VAL A 17 20.49 -20.56 -4.13
N GLU A 18 19.92 -21.68 -4.58
CA GLU A 18 19.13 -21.75 -5.80
C GLU A 18 17.65 -21.46 -5.52
N ILE A 19 17.06 -20.61 -6.37
CA ILE A 19 15.65 -20.20 -6.33
C ILE A 19 14.95 -20.82 -7.54
N LYS A 20 13.81 -21.49 -7.33
CA LYS A 20 13.09 -22.29 -8.35
C LYS A 20 12.52 -21.48 -9.52
N ASN A 21 12.24 -20.19 -9.33
CA ASN A 21 11.74 -19.27 -10.35
C ASN A 21 12.08 -17.82 -10.00
N ARG A 22 11.83 -16.89 -10.92
CA ARG A 22 12.23 -15.48 -10.83
C ARG A 22 11.13 -14.57 -10.26
N ILE A 23 10.17 -15.14 -9.54
CA ILE A 23 9.10 -14.39 -8.87
C ILE A 23 9.44 -14.26 -7.38
N VAL A 24 9.62 -13.03 -6.95
CA VAL A 24 9.95 -12.66 -5.57
C VAL A 24 8.75 -11.97 -4.94
N MET A 25 8.22 -12.51 -3.85
CA MET A 25 7.33 -11.76 -2.97
C MET A 25 8.20 -10.85 -2.09
N THR A 26 8.31 -9.57 -2.49
CA THR A 26 9.14 -8.61 -1.75
C THR A 26 8.45 -8.11 -0.48
N SER A 27 9.27 -7.63 0.44
CA SER A 27 8.87 -7.17 1.77
C SER A 27 7.81 -6.07 1.76
N MET A 28 6.82 -6.22 2.62
CA MET A 28 5.80 -5.21 2.93
C MET A 28 5.61 -5.10 4.43
N GLY A 29 5.43 -3.89 4.94
CA GLY A 29 5.09 -3.68 6.36
C GLY A 29 3.88 -4.50 6.78
N GLY A 30 3.96 -5.17 7.94
CA GLY A 30 2.90 -6.00 8.48
C GLY A 30 2.80 -7.42 7.91
N THR A 31 3.75 -7.87 7.07
CA THR A 31 3.83 -9.29 6.66
C THR A 31 4.94 -10.05 7.39
N SER A 32 5.50 -9.48 8.45
CA SER A 32 6.53 -10.12 9.26
C SER A 32 6.00 -11.37 9.98
N ILE A 33 6.79 -12.44 9.98
CA ILE A 33 6.50 -13.67 10.71
C ILE A 33 6.75 -13.54 12.23
N PHE A 34 7.37 -12.43 12.66
CA PHE A 34 7.72 -12.18 14.06
C PHE A 34 6.89 -11.09 14.72
N GLY A 35 5.72 -10.78 14.15
CA GLY A 35 4.85 -9.70 14.59
C GLY A 35 5.23 -8.35 13.97
N TRP A 36 4.39 -7.35 14.18
CA TRP A 36 4.58 -6.00 13.67
C TRP A 36 4.09 -4.96 14.67
N MET A 37 4.98 -4.04 15.11
CA MET A 37 4.68 -2.99 16.08
C MET A 37 4.24 -3.52 17.47
N GLU A 38 4.68 -4.69 17.83
CA GLU A 38 4.41 -5.39 19.08
C GLU A 38 5.64 -6.19 19.55
N PRO A 39 5.67 -6.75 20.77
CA PRO A 39 6.78 -7.61 21.20
C PRO A 39 6.99 -8.80 20.27
N ASN A 40 8.23 -9.07 19.92
CA ASN A 40 8.57 -10.12 18.97
C ASN A 40 8.10 -11.51 19.41
N HIS A 41 7.37 -12.19 18.55
CA HIS A 41 6.87 -13.55 18.74
C HIS A 41 6.75 -14.26 17.38
N PHE A 42 6.49 -15.56 17.37
CA PHE A 42 6.18 -16.26 16.14
C PHE A 42 4.68 -16.11 15.82
N ASP A 43 4.37 -15.39 14.75
CA ASP A 43 3.00 -15.13 14.35
C ASP A 43 2.47 -16.23 13.42
N LYS A 44 1.43 -16.96 13.88
CA LYS A 44 0.85 -18.10 13.15
C LYS A 44 0.02 -17.68 11.94
N GLU A 45 -0.66 -16.52 11.97
CA GLU A 45 -1.42 -16.02 10.81
C GLU A 45 -0.47 -15.57 9.69
N ALA A 46 0.63 -14.89 10.05
CA ALA A 46 1.68 -14.54 9.10
C ALA A 46 2.38 -15.80 8.54
N ALA A 47 2.71 -16.76 9.38
CA ALA A 47 3.31 -18.03 8.96
C ALA A 47 2.41 -18.79 7.96
N TYR A 48 1.11 -18.90 8.26
CA TYR A 48 0.14 -19.49 7.33
C TYR A 48 0.07 -18.72 6.01
N PHE A 49 -0.02 -17.39 6.08
CA PHE A 49 -0.04 -16.53 4.90
C PHE A 49 1.19 -16.74 4.00
N LEU A 50 2.40 -16.79 4.55
CA LEU A 50 3.64 -16.99 3.78
C LEU A 50 3.70 -18.40 3.19
N LEU A 51 3.28 -19.43 3.94
CA LEU A 51 3.25 -20.82 3.48
C LEU A 51 2.35 -21.00 2.26
N ASN A 52 1.16 -20.42 2.26
CA ASN A 52 0.24 -20.47 1.13
C ASN A 52 0.87 -19.92 -0.16
N ARG A 53 1.55 -18.76 -0.09
CA ARG A 53 2.20 -18.15 -1.26
C ARG A 53 3.34 -19.03 -1.78
N ALA A 54 4.06 -19.68 -0.89
CA ALA A 54 5.11 -20.63 -1.25
C ALA A 54 4.53 -21.88 -1.95
N GLN A 55 3.39 -22.40 -1.48
CA GLN A 55 2.64 -23.51 -2.08
C GLN A 55 2.11 -23.15 -3.47
N ASP A 56 1.62 -21.90 -3.64
CA ASP A 56 1.04 -21.41 -4.89
C ASP A 56 2.08 -20.89 -5.90
N GLY A 57 3.36 -21.09 -5.63
CA GLY A 57 4.38 -21.01 -6.67
C GLY A 57 5.40 -19.87 -6.53
N VAL A 58 5.35 -19.04 -5.50
CA VAL A 58 6.39 -18.02 -5.26
C VAL A 58 7.76 -18.70 -5.08
N GLY A 59 8.80 -18.20 -5.75
CA GLY A 59 10.14 -18.76 -5.66
C GLY A 59 10.92 -18.30 -4.44
N LEU A 60 10.88 -16.99 -4.16
CA LEU A 60 11.53 -16.38 -3.00
C LEU A 60 10.52 -15.49 -2.26
N ILE A 61 10.45 -15.64 -0.94
CA ILE A 61 9.61 -14.81 -0.08
C ILE A 61 10.51 -13.98 0.85
N LEU A 62 10.24 -12.66 0.86
CA LEU A 62 10.83 -11.66 1.74
C LEU A 62 9.67 -11.06 2.55
N PRO A 63 9.36 -11.55 3.77
CA PRO A 63 8.31 -10.96 4.60
C PRO A 63 8.67 -9.55 5.05
N GLY A 64 7.71 -8.85 5.63
CA GLY A 64 7.90 -7.50 6.14
C GLY A 64 9.08 -7.38 7.09
N MET A 65 9.70 -6.21 7.11
CA MET A 65 10.91 -5.97 7.89
C MET A 65 10.71 -6.30 9.37
N GLN A 66 11.76 -6.84 9.96
CA GLN A 66 11.89 -7.08 11.39
C GLN A 66 13.02 -6.24 11.96
N CYS A 67 12.71 -5.36 12.90
CA CYS A 67 13.76 -4.63 13.61
C CYS A 67 14.59 -5.59 14.45
N ILE A 68 15.92 -5.47 14.39
CA ILE A 68 16.84 -6.27 15.22
C ILE A 68 16.75 -5.94 16.70
N ARG A 69 16.28 -4.76 17.04
CA ARG A 69 15.92 -4.37 18.39
C ARG A 69 14.42 -4.55 18.59
N ASP A 70 14.03 -5.17 19.69
CA ASP A 70 12.63 -5.22 20.12
C ASP A 70 12.30 -3.96 20.95
N PRO A 71 11.61 -2.97 20.38
CA PRO A 71 11.34 -1.70 21.07
C PRO A 71 10.31 -1.84 22.20
N LEU A 72 9.44 -2.84 22.12
CA LEU A 72 8.37 -3.13 23.08
C LEU A 72 8.55 -4.52 23.72
N GLY A 73 9.80 -5.02 23.69
CA GLY A 73 10.15 -6.34 24.19
C GLY A 73 9.98 -6.50 25.69
N ILE A 74 9.96 -7.74 26.11
CA ILE A 74 9.96 -8.12 27.52
C ILE A 74 11.27 -7.63 28.15
N PRO A 75 11.26 -7.12 29.39
CA PRO A 75 12.48 -6.77 30.12
C PRO A 75 13.52 -7.89 30.02
N GLY A 76 14.76 -7.54 29.65
CA GLY A 76 15.85 -8.49 29.43
C GLY A 76 15.96 -9.06 28.01
N ARG A 77 14.98 -8.83 27.13
CA ARG A 77 15.01 -9.19 25.69
C ARG A 77 15.13 -7.94 24.82
N LYS A 78 16.27 -7.29 24.89
CA LYS A 78 16.51 -6.05 24.14
C LYS A 78 16.66 -6.29 22.61
N TRP A 79 17.17 -7.46 22.23
CA TRP A 79 17.53 -7.80 20.85
C TRP A 79 16.74 -9.00 20.35
N LEU A 80 16.40 -9.02 19.05
CA LEU A 80 15.64 -10.08 18.40
C LEU A 80 16.26 -11.46 18.64
N TYR A 81 17.58 -11.59 18.54
CA TYR A 81 18.29 -12.87 18.73
C TYR A 81 18.15 -13.46 20.16
N GLN A 82 17.65 -12.71 21.14
CA GLN A 82 17.47 -13.18 22.51
C GLN A 82 16.16 -13.96 22.73
N ASN A 83 15.28 -14.05 21.72
CA ASN A 83 14.01 -14.76 21.81
C ASN A 83 14.12 -16.22 21.32
N ASP A 84 14.69 -17.12 22.11
CA ASP A 84 14.93 -18.54 21.73
C ASP A 84 13.64 -19.29 21.37
N GLN A 85 12.52 -19.01 22.04
CA GLN A 85 11.24 -19.65 21.78
C GLN A 85 10.76 -19.38 20.34
N MET A 86 10.90 -18.15 19.87
CA MET A 86 10.53 -17.75 18.53
C MET A 86 11.36 -18.50 17.46
N PHE A 87 12.68 -18.63 17.66
CA PHE A 87 13.55 -19.36 16.75
C PHE A 87 13.26 -20.87 16.73
N LYS A 88 12.85 -21.45 17.86
CA LYS A 88 12.42 -22.85 17.92
C LYS A 88 11.16 -23.07 17.06
N GLN A 89 10.15 -22.22 17.20
CA GLN A 89 8.92 -22.29 16.40
C GLN A 89 9.20 -22.05 14.90
N LEU A 90 10.11 -21.14 14.59
CA LEU A 90 10.56 -20.90 13.22
C LEU A 90 11.20 -22.14 12.62
N LYS A 91 12.05 -22.83 13.36
CA LYS A 91 12.70 -24.07 12.90
C LYS A 91 11.69 -25.17 12.56
N GLU A 92 10.67 -25.33 13.39
CA GLU A 92 9.57 -26.27 13.14
C GLU A 92 8.78 -25.89 11.87
N TYR A 93 8.50 -24.61 11.68
CA TYR A 93 7.82 -24.08 10.50
C TYR A 93 8.63 -24.29 9.21
N MET A 94 9.95 -24.09 9.24
CA MET A 94 10.80 -24.21 8.05
C MET A 94 10.83 -25.63 7.46
N VAL A 95 10.57 -26.66 8.27
CA VAL A 95 10.43 -28.05 7.77
C VAL A 95 9.26 -28.17 6.78
N GLU A 96 8.12 -27.56 7.09
CA GLU A 96 6.95 -27.56 6.18
C GLU A 96 7.16 -26.59 5.02
N PHE A 97 7.73 -25.43 5.29
CA PHE A 97 7.98 -24.41 4.27
C PHE A 97 8.87 -24.95 3.12
N HIS A 98 9.96 -25.63 3.44
CA HIS A 98 10.87 -26.16 2.44
C HIS A 98 10.27 -27.25 1.54
N LYS A 99 9.20 -27.95 1.96
CA LYS A 99 8.48 -28.89 1.09
C LYS A 99 7.87 -28.23 -0.14
N THR A 100 7.67 -26.92 -0.13
CA THR A 100 7.14 -26.15 -1.27
C THR A 100 8.21 -25.88 -2.34
N GLY A 101 9.48 -26.08 -2.03
CA GLY A 101 10.63 -25.71 -2.87
C GLY A 101 10.89 -24.19 -2.91
N ALA A 102 10.11 -23.37 -2.26
CA ALA A 102 10.36 -21.93 -2.12
C ALA A 102 11.50 -21.66 -1.12
N LYS A 103 12.07 -20.46 -1.20
CA LYS A 103 13.08 -19.95 -0.27
C LYS A 103 12.52 -18.80 0.56
N LEU A 104 12.96 -18.72 1.81
CA LEU A 104 12.56 -17.68 2.76
C LEU A 104 13.80 -16.91 3.24
N PHE A 105 13.83 -15.61 2.94
CA PHE A 105 14.81 -14.67 3.51
C PHE A 105 14.09 -13.75 4.49
N ILE A 106 14.67 -13.50 5.65
CA ILE A 106 14.11 -12.56 6.61
C ILE A 106 14.71 -11.18 6.39
N GLN A 107 13.84 -10.17 6.18
CA GLN A 107 14.28 -8.79 6.09
C GLN A 107 14.55 -8.23 7.49
N LEU A 108 15.79 -7.82 7.75
CA LEU A 108 16.25 -7.23 9.02
C LEU A 108 16.46 -5.73 8.86
N ALA A 109 16.05 -4.94 9.86
CA ALA A 109 16.20 -3.49 9.89
C ALA A 109 16.84 -3.00 11.19
N ALA A 110 17.64 -1.95 11.07
CA ALA A 110 18.17 -1.23 12.24
C ALA A 110 17.10 -0.33 12.92
N GLY A 111 16.01 -0.05 12.21
CA GLY A 111 14.91 0.81 12.63
C GLY A 111 14.58 1.90 11.62
N MET A 112 13.59 2.71 11.94
CA MET A 112 13.09 3.77 11.04
C MET A 112 13.84 5.10 11.23
N GLY A 113 14.54 5.29 12.35
CA GLY A 113 15.22 6.55 12.64
C GLY A 113 14.27 7.74 12.64
N ARG A 114 14.65 8.85 11.98
CA ARG A 114 13.80 10.04 11.82
C ARG A 114 12.45 9.76 11.13
N SER A 115 12.35 8.68 10.41
CA SER A 115 11.13 8.27 9.71
C SER A 115 10.15 7.50 10.61
N MET A 116 10.47 7.27 11.88
CA MET A 116 9.54 6.67 12.84
C MET A 116 8.33 7.56 13.05
N ALA A 117 7.15 7.02 12.80
CA ALA A 117 5.91 7.74 13.07
C ALA A 117 5.63 7.80 14.58
N ILE A 118 5.50 9.00 15.10
CA ILE A 118 5.24 9.26 16.51
C ILE A 118 3.97 10.08 16.71
N ASN A 119 3.24 9.81 17.77
CA ASN A 119 2.04 10.55 18.15
C ASN A 119 1.81 10.54 19.66
N GLY A 120 0.90 11.41 20.14
CA GLY A 120 0.43 11.42 21.54
C GLY A 120 1.56 11.32 22.58
N TRP A 121 1.56 10.25 23.37
CA TRP A 121 2.54 10.00 24.43
C TRP A 121 3.99 9.83 23.92
N MET A 122 4.18 9.27 22.74
CA MET A 122 5.51 9.11 22.13
C MET A 122 6.13 10.48 21.85
N THR A 123 5.36 11.45 21.37
CA THR A 123 5.84 12.82 21.15
C THR A 123 6.31 13.49 22.45
N LYS A 124 5.59 13.24 23.56
CA LYS A 124 5.99 13.76 24.88
C LYS A 124 7.33 13.17 25.33
N LEU A 125 7.52 11.86 25.17
CA LEU A 125 8.79 11.20 25.50
C LEU A 125 9.93 11.68 24.59
N ALA A 126 9.69 11.78 23.29
CA ALA A 126 10.70 12.23 22.32
C ALA A 126 11.24 13.64 22.67
N LYS A 127 10.37 14.54 23.16
CA LYS A 127 10.72 15.93 23.53
C LYS A 127 11.28 16.12 24.94
N ASN A 128 11.17 15.13 25.82
CA ASN A 128 11.53 15.27 27.23
C ASN A 128 12.50 14.18 27.68
N ASN A 129 13.76 14.56 27.86
CA ASN A 129 14.85 13.65 28.26
C ASN A 129 14.59 12.93 29.58
N VAL A 130 13.99 13.64 30.58
CA VAL A 130 13.72 13.06 31.91
C VAL A 130 12.63 12.01 31.81
N LEU A 131 11.51 12.34 31.14
CA LEU A 131 10.41 11.39 30.94
C LEU A 131 10.84 10.19 30.09
N ASN A 132 11.62 10.40 29.02
CA ASN A 132 12.14 9.31 28.21
C ASN A 132 13.08 8.40 29.00
N LYS A 133 13.94 8.97 29.84
CA LYS A 133 14.86 8.20 30.72
C LYS A 133 14.08 7.34 31.74
N ILE A 134 13.00 7.85 32.30
CA ILE A 134 12.12 7.07 33.20
C ILE A 134 11.42 5.94 32.45
N ALA A 135 10.96 6.18 31.22
CA ALA A 135 10.28 5.19 30.40
C ALA A 135 11.22 4.17 29.72
N SER A 136 12.52 4.50 29.57
CA SER A 136 13.49 3.76 28.75
C SER A 136 13.71 2.28 29.13
N PRO A 137 13.45 1.81 30.35
CA PRO A 137 13.48 0.37 30.65
C PRO A 137 12.43 -0.42 29.88
N ILE A 138 11.32 0.23 29.49
CA ILE A 138 10.21 -0.37 28.73
C ILE A 138 10.27 0.07 27.26
N VAL A 139 10.32 1.41 27.03
CA VAL A 139 10.35 1.99 25.70
C VAL A 139 11.22 3.24 25.68
N ASP A 140 12.25 3.25 24.84
CA ASP A 140 13.11 4.40 24.62
C ASP A 140 12.79 5.06 23.28
N VAL A 141 11.87 6.04 23.29
CA VAL A 141 11.39 6.71 22.08
C VAL A 141 12.50 7.52 21.41
N GLN A 142 13.40 8.15 22.20
CA GLN A 142 14.53 8.89 21.65
C GLN A 142 15.53 7.98 20.92
N TYR A 143 15.71 6.74 21.38
CA TYR A 143 16.53 5.75 20.69
C TYR A 143 15.81 5.22 19.43
N ILE A 144 14.51 4.94 19.50
CA ILE A 144 13.72 4.46 18.35
C ILE A 144 13.73 5.49 17.22
N CYS A 145 13.68 6.79 17.57
CA CYS A 145 13.73 7.90 16.61
C CYS A 145 15.15 8.39 16.30
N ALA A 146 16.19 7.80 16.91
CA ALA A 146 17.56 8.24 16.70
C ALA A 146 17.99 8.07 15.24
N SER A 147 18.73 9.06 14.72
CA SER A 147 19.16 9.14 13.32
C SER A 147 20.69 9.17 13.21
N ALA A 148 21.21 9.38 12.00
CA ALA A 148 22.62 9.62 11.80
C ALA A 148 23.07 10.91 12.49
N SER A 149 22.25 11.95 12.45
CA SER A 149 22.51 13.27 13.00
C SER A 149 21.29 13.84 13.70
N GLU A 150 21.41 15.01 14.29
CA GLU A 150 20.29 15.78 14.80
C GLU A 150 19.51 16.39 13.63
N VAL A 151 18.37 15.78 13.31
CA VAL A 151 17.53 16.13 12.19
C VAL A 151 16.05 16.04 12.58
N PRO A 152 15.16 16.82 11.94
CA PRO A 152 13.73 16.76 12.24
C PRO A 152 13.11 15.38 11.95
N ASN A 153 12.15 14.98 12.78
CA ASN A 153 11.33 13.80 12.51
C ASN A 153 10.43 14.05 11.30
N ARG A 154 10.28 13.04 10.42
CA ARG A 154 9.51 13.14 9.17
C ARG A 154 8.03 13.51 9.39
N TRP A 155 7.44 13.11 10.51
CA TRP A 155 6.00 13.26 10.80
C TRP A 155 5.71 14.37 11.82
N LYS A 156 6.74 14.86 12.50
CA LYS A 156 6.69 15.88 13.56
C LYS A 156 7.94 16.72 13.49
N GLU A 157 7.93 17.73 12.63
CA GLU A 157 9.11 18.59 12.36
C GLU A 157 9.65 19.30 13.62
N ASP A 158 8.79 19.54 14.61
CA ASP A 158 9.12 20.11 15.89
C ASP A 158 9.76 19.12 16.89
N VAL A 159 10.01 17.88 16.45
CA VAL A 159 10.74 16.85 17.21
C VAL A 159 12.05 16.52 16.52
N MET A 160 13.17 16.85 17.17
CA MET A 160 14.49 16.52 16.66
C MET A 160 14.88 15.09 17.05
N SER A 161 15.38 14.33 16.07
CA SER A 161 16.02 13.03 16.33
C SER A 161 17.42 13.26 16.90
N ARG A 162 17.81 12.50 17.94
CA ARG A 162 19.20 12.54 18.37
C ARG A 162 20.11 11.68 17.49
N PRO A 163 21.42 12.00 17.38
CA PRO A 163 22.36 11.10 16.72
C PRO A 163 22.56 9.80 17.53
N LEU A 164 22.72 8.66 16.84
CA LEU A 164 23.22 7.45 17.45
C LEU A 164 24.66 7.63 17.91
N THR A 165 25.01 7.08 19.07
CA THR A 165 26.40 6.97 19.50
C THR A 165 27.12 5.87 18.71
N VAL A 166 28.46 5.95 18.63
CA VAL A 166 29.29 4.90 17.99
C VAL A 166 29.02 3.53 18.63
N LYS A 167 28.91 3.50 19.97
CA LYS A 167 28.62 2.26 20.72
C LYS A 167 27.27 1.64 20.35
N GLU A 168 26.21 2.46 20.20
CA GLU A 168 24.90 1.98 19.76
C GLU A 168 24.95 1.38 18.36
N ILE A 169 25.73 1.98 17.44
CA ILE A 169 25.93 1.46 16.09
C ILE A 169 26.65 0.10 16.15
N GLU A 170 27.73 -0.01 16.89
CA GLU A 170 28.51 -1.24 17.06
C GLU A 170 27.65 -2.36 17.70
N ASP A 171 26.84 -2.05 18.69
CA ASP A 171 25.89 -2.99 19.30
C ASP A 171 24.85 -3.50 18.28
N MET A 172 24.34 -2.62 17.41
CA MET A 172 23.45 -3.01 16.32
C MET A 172 24.14 -3.94 15.33
N VAL A 173 25.33 -3.60 14.87
CA VAL A 173 26.13 -4.44 13.95
C VAL A 173 26.29 -5.84 14.53
N TYR A 174 26.70 -5.95 15.80
CA TYR A 174 26.82 -7.24 16.48
C TYR A 174 25.49 -7.99 16.53
N ALA A 175 24.37 -7.30 16.81
CA ALA A 175 23.04 -7.89 16.90
C ALA A 175 22.55 -8.42 15.52
N PHE A 176 22.88 -7.76 14.42
CA PHE A 176 22.61 -8.27 13.07
C PHE A 176 23.29 -9.63 12.85
N GLY A 177 24.58 -9.74 13.19
CA GLY A 177 25.32 -10.99 13.09
C GLY A 177 24.74 -12.13 13.94
N GLN A 178 24.42 -11.85 15.22
CA GLN A 178 23.80 -12.83 16.13
C GLN A 178 22.43 -13.28 15.63
N THR A 179 21.61 -12.34 15.13
CA THR A 179 20.30 -12.63 14.58
C THR A 179 20.41 -13.52 13.35
N ALA A 180 21.26 -13.17 12.39
CA ALA A 180 21.50 -13.97 11.19
C ALA A 180 21.99 -15.39 11.48
N LYS A 181 22.90 -15.53 12.46
CA LYS A 181 23.37 -16.85 12.94
C LYS A 181 22.21 -17.71 13.46
N LYS A 182 21.29 -17.14 14.26
CA LYS A 182 20.13 -17.87 14.76
C LYS A 182 19.09 -18.18 13.67
N LEU A 183 18.91 -17.27 12.71
CA LEU A 183 18.03 -17.49 11.55
C LEU A 183 18.56 -18.65 10.70
N ARG A 184 19.85 -18.67 10.39
CA ARG A 184 20.47 -19.81 9.68
C ARG A 184 20.30 -21.13 10.42
N ALA A 185 20.51 -21.15 11.75
CA ALA A 185 20.33 -22.34 12.57
C ALA A 185 18.86 -22.81 12.64
N ALA A 186 17.91 -21.91 12.41
CA ALA A 186 16.48 -22.22 12.30
C ALA A 186 16.07 -22.67 10.88
N GLY A 187 16.99 -22.71 9.91
CA GLY A 187 16.72 -23.17 8.55
C GLY A 187 16.30 -22.06 7.56
N ILE A 188 16.46 -20.79 7.92
CA ILE A 188 16.25 -19.67 7.00
C ILE A 188 17.34 -19.69 5.92
N ASP A 189 16.95 -19.47 4.67
CA ASP A 189 17.81 -19.59 3.49
C ASP A 189 18.74 -18.38 3.27
N GLY A 190 18.42 -17.22 3.83
CA GLY A 190 19.21 -16.00 3.76
C GLY A 190 18.56 -14.84 4.51
N VAL A 191 19.19 -13.68 4.48
CA VAL A 191 18.62 -12.44 5.04
C VAL A 191 18.65 -11.33 4.00
N GLU A 192 17.69 -10.42 4.10
CA GLU A 192 17.74 -9.13 3.41
C GLU A 192 17.95 -8.03 4.44
N ILE A 193 18.84 -7.09 4.16
CA ILE A 193 19.03 -5.92 5.01
C ILE A 193 18.18 -4.78 4.45
N HIS A 194 17.29 -4.25 5.26
CA HIS A 194 16.50 -3.05 4.94
C HIS A 194 17.36 -1.83 5.22
N ALA A 195 18.28 -1.56 4.32
CA ALA A 195 19.37 -0.63 4.57
C ALA A 195 19.21 0.65 3.76
N VAL A 196 19.71 0.68 2.57
CA VAL A 196 19.86 1.85 1.71
C VAL A 196 18.54 2.06 0.97
N HIS A 197 17.45 2.29 1.72
CA HIS A 197 16.10 2.25 1.20
C HIS A 197 15.13 3.14 2.00
N GLU A 198 14.25 3.85 1.30
CA GLU A 198 13.11 4.65 1.79
C GLU A 198 13.44 5.76 2.81
N GLY A 199 14.69 6.08 3.05
CA GLY A 199 15.06 7.02 4.12
C GLY A 199 14.91 6.43 5.53
N TYR A 200 14.95 5.11 5.70
CA TYR A 200 15.09 4.45 7.01
C TYR A 200 16.47 4.71 7.63
N LEU A 201 16.69 4.22 8.84
CA LEU A 201 17.86 4.57 9.64
C LEU A 201 19.19 4.37 8.88
N LEU A 202 19.39 3.22 8.23
CA LEU A 202 20.64 2.99 7.48
C LEU A 202 20.79 3.89 6.27
N ASP A 203 19.68 4.20 5.59
CA ASP A 203 19.68 5.13 4.46
C ASP A 203 20.00 6.57 4.93
N GLN A 204 19.53 6.98 6.11
CA GLN A 204 19.87 8.26 6.72
C GLN A 204 21.39 8.40 6.97
N PHE A 205 22.09 7.29 7.20
CA PHE A 205 23.56 7.30 7.29
C PHE A 205 24.24 7.50 5.94
N THR A 206 23.71 6.90 4.87
CA THR A 206 24.32 6.94 3.54
C THR A 206 24.10 8.28 2.83
N MET A 207 23.00 8.98 3.10
CA MET A 207 22.66 10.27 2.46
C MET A 207 23.36 11.46 3.12
N ALA A 208 24.08 12.26 2.33
CA ALA A 208 24.82 13.41 2.81
C ALA A 208 23.95 14.50 3.45
N ASN A 209 22.71 14.66 2.97
CA ASN A 209 21.74 15.63 3.49
C ASN A 209 21.18 15.29 4.88
N TRP A 210 21.29 14.05 5.33
CA TRP A 210 20.85 13.61 6.67
C TRP A 210 22.01 13.24 7.60
N ASN A 211 23.21 13.02 7.05
CA ASN A 211 24.38 12.61 7.81
C ASN A 211 25.42 13.74 7.91
N HIS A 212 25.35 14.49 8.98
CA HIS A 212 26.29 15.59 9.30
C HIS A 212 27.35 15.17 10.35
N ARG A 213 27.59 13.85 10.50
CA ARG A 213 28.56 13.33 11.49
C ARG A 213 29.99 13.66 11.09
N THR A 214 30.84 13.83 12.12
CA THR A 214 32.27 14.08 11.98
C THR A 214 33.14 12.90 12.44
N ASP A 215 32.50 11.79 12.90
CA ASP A 215 33.17 10.56 13.27
C ASP A 215 33.33 9.59 12.09
N LYS A 216 33.77 8.33 12.38
CA LYS A 216 34.00 7.30 11.37
C LYS A 216 32.76 6.89 10.54
N TYR A 217 31.55 7.38 10.89
CA TYR A 217 30.30 7.11 10.17
C TYR A 217 29.75 8.31 9.40
N GLY A 218 30.51 9.38 9.21
CA GLY A 218 30.09 10.56 8.48
C GLY A 218 31.21 11.22 7.66
N GLY A 219 30.85 12.26 6.90
CA GLY A 219 31.76 12.98 6.01
C GLY A 219 31.93 12.29 4.65
N SER A 220 32.99 11.49 4.45
CA SER A 220 33.26 10.86 3.16
C SER A 220 32.21 9.83 2.77
N PHE A 221 32.15 9.50 1.48
CA PHE A 221 31.27 8.46 0.98
C PHE A 221 31.47 7.13 1.74
N GLU A 222 32.71 6.68 1.89
CA GLU A 222 33.08 5.42 2.54
C GLU A 222 32.62 5.42 4.02
N ASN A 223 32.74 6.51 4.72
CA ASN A 223 32.29 6.66 6.09
C ASN A 223 30.75 6.65 6.20
N ARG A 224 30.04 7.32 5.28
CA ARG A 224 28.56 7.28 5.24
C ARG A 224 28.04 5.87 4.95
N PHE A 225 28.71 5.08 4.14
CA PHE A 225 28.34 3.70 3.82
C PHE A 225 28.94 2.65 4.78
N ARG A 226 29.74 3.06 5.76
CA ARG A 226 30.39 2.16 6.73
C ARG A 226 29.40 1.28 7.49
N PHE A 227 28.29 1.83 7.94
CA PHE A 227 27.33 1.08 8.76
C PHE A 227 26.73 -0.12 7.98
N PRO A 228 26.13 0.01 6.79
CA PRO A 228 25.68 -1.14 6.02
C PRO A 228 26.81 -2.10 5.62
N VAL A 229 28.04 -1.63 5.43
CA VAL A 229 29.22 -2.46 5.16
C VAL A 229 29.57 -3.32 6.38
N GLU A 230 29.69 -2.72 7.56
CA GLU A 230 29.99 -3.47 8.80
C GLU A 230 28.91 -4.51 9.12
N ILE A 231 27.61 -4.23 8.79
CA ILE A 231 26.51 -5.20 8.96
C ILE A 231 26.72 -6.44 8.10
N VAL A 232 26.95 -6.31 6.79
CA VAL A 232 27.12 -7.49 5.93
C VAL A 232 28.35 -8.29 6.30
N GLN A 233 29.46 -7.63 6.63
CA GLN A 233 30.69 -8.27 7.07
C GLN A 233 30.49 -9.06 8.37
N GLU A 234 29.79 -8.48 9.35
CA GLU A 234 29.50 -9.14 10.63
C GLU A 234 28.54 -10.33 10.46
N ILE A 235 27.54 -10.23 9.59
CA ILE A 235 26.65 -11.35 9.24
C ILE A 235 27.47 -12.48 8.61
N LYS A 236 28.32 -12.18 7.62
CA LYS A 236 29.20 -13.18 6.97
C LYS A 236 30.16 -13.83 7.97
N ARG A 237 30.68 -13.05 8.93
CA ARG A 237 31.56 -13.57 9.98
C ARG A 237 30.85 -14.53 10.94
N GLN A 238 29.59 -14.23 11.34
CA GLN A 238 28.87 -15.00 12.37
C GLN A 238 28.01 -16.12 11.81
N ALA A 239 27.31 -15.85 10.72
CA ALA A 239 26.40 -16.81 10.09
C ALA A 239 27.08 -17.69 9.03
N GLY A 240 28.29 -17.31 8.57
CA GLY A 240 29.08 -18.02 7.54
C GLY A 240 29.16 -17.22 6.24
N SER A 241 30.31 -17.29 5.57
CA SER A 241 30.60 -16.53 4.34
C SER A 241 29.70 -16.93 3.16
N ASP A 242 29.15 -18.12 3.18
CA ASP A 242 28.24 -18.71 2.18
C ASP A 242 26.76 -18.36 2.45
N PHE A 243 26.42 -17.80 3.62
CA PHE A 243 25.03 -17.41 3.93
C PHE A 243 24.63 -16.17 3.14
N PRO A 244 23.60 -16.23 2.27
CA PRO A 244 23.24 -15.11 1.41
C PRO A 244 22.75 -13.89 2.17
N VAL A 245 23.22 -12.71 1.77
CA VAL A 245 22.79 -11.41 2.28
C VAL A 245 22.34 -10.53 1.13
N SER A 246 21.05 -10.30 1.04
CA SER A 246 20.44 -9.35 0.09
C SER A 246 20.38 -7.94 0.68
N LEU A 247 20.31 -6.93 -0.18
CA LEU A 247 20.10 -5.55 0.20
C LEU A 247 18.81 -5.00 -0.42
N ARG A 248 17.90 -4.45 0.39
CA ARG A 248 16.83 -3.62 -0.12
C ARG A 248 17.39 -2.24 -0.43
N TYR A 249 17.27 -1.80 -1.69
CA TYR A 249 18.04 -0.68 -2.23
C TYR A 249 17.17 0.30 -3.02
N SER A 250 17.12 1.57 -2.61
CA SER A 250 16.57 2.65 -3.43
C SER A 250 17.65 3.20 -4.34
N VAL A 251 17.44 3.06 -5.65
CA VAL A 251 18.41 3.50 -6.67
C VAL A 251 18.57 5.01 -6.64
N VAL A 252 17.45 5.75 -6.72
CA VAL A 252 17.42 7.21 -6.57
C VAL A 252 16.33 7.62 -5.58
N SER A 253 16.58 8.69 -4.85
CA SER A 253 15.66 9.15 -3.80
C SER A 253 14.39 9.80 -4.36
N LYS A 254 14.45 10.40 -5.55
CA LYS A 254 13.32 11.09 -6.20
C LYS A 254 12.73 12.21 -5.35
N THR A 255 13.56 12.87 -4.56
CA THR A 255 13.17 13.89 -3.58
C THR A 255 13.67 15.25 -4.02
N LYS A 256 12.78 16.23 -4.18
CA LYS A 256 13.12 17.62 -4.53
C LYS A 256 13.42 18.47 -3.30
N ALA A 257 12.70 18.20 -2.22
CA ALA A 257 12.79 18.92 -0.95
C ALA A 257 12.16 18.08 0.17
N TRP A 258 12.17 18.60 1.37
CA TRP A 258 11.46 18.04 2.52
C TRP A 258 9.99 17.76 2.16
N GLY A 259 9.57 16.50 2.25
CA GLY A 259 8.19 16.07 2.01
C GLY A 259 7.70 16.23 0.57
N LYS A 260 8.58 16.53 -0.39
CA LYS A 260 8.23 16.73 -1.81
C LYS A 260 9.00 15.77 -2.71
N GLY A 261 8.27 14.96 -3.46
CA GLY A 261 8.82 14.07 -4.49
C GLY A 261 8.83 14.73 -5.88
N ALA A 262 9.65 14.19 -6.78
CA ALA A 262 9.59 14.52 -8.21
C ALA A 262 8.47 13.70 -8.88
N MET A 263 7.72 14.32 -9.80
CA MET A 263 6.70 13.61 -10.58
C MET A 263 7.36 12.58 -11.51
N PRO A 264 6.65 11.50 -11.93
CA PRO A 264 7.23 10.44 -12.76
C PRO A 264 7.87 10.93 -14.07
N TYR A 265 7.33 11.98 -14.63
CA TYR A 265 7.75 12.60 -15.90
C TYR A 265 8.57 13.87 -15.70
N GLU A 266 8.88 14.25 -14.46
CA GLU A 266 9.69 15.43 -14.14
C GLU A 266 11.18 15.08 -14.19
N THR A 267 11.91 15.71 -15.09
CA THR A 267 13.34 15.49 -15.30
C THR A 267 14.20 16.68 -14.89
N ASP A 268 13.60 17.88 -14.82
CA ASP A 268 14.27 19.12 -14.48
C ASP A 268 14.09 19.46 -12.98
N PHE A 269 14.81 18.70 -12.13
CA PHE A 269 14.88 18.99 -10.70
C PHE A 269 16.26 18.61 -10.15
N VAL A 270 16.64 19.24 -9.05
CA VAL A 270 17.85 18.89 -8.30
C VAL A 270 17.49 17.84 -7.27
N GLU A 271 18.14 16.66 -7.35
CA GLU A 271 17.94 15.58 -6.39
C GLU A 271 18.47 16.01 -5.00
N PHE A 272 17.58 16.00 -4.00
CA PHE A 272 17.92 16.33 -2.63
C PHE A 272 18.57 15.15 -1.89
N GLY A 273 18.26 13.93 -2.29
CA GLY A 273 18.76 12.68 -1.71
C GLY A 273 19.90 12.06 -2.50
N ARG A 274 19.83 10.72 -2.70
CA ARG A 274 20.79 10.00 -3.56
C ARG A 274 20.42 10.17 -5.02
N ASP A 275 21.39 10.60 -5.81
CA ASP A 275 21.33 10.65 -7.27
C ASP A 275 21.88 9.38 -7.94
N MET A 276 21.78 9.30 -9.26
CA MET A 276 22.27 8.15 -10.02
C MET A 276 23.79 7.99 -9.95
N PRO A 277 24.63 9.03 -10.09
CA PRO A 277 26.08 8.88 -9.96
C PRO A 277 26.55 8.31 -8.62
N GLU A 278 25.94 8.76 -7.49
CA GLU A 278 26.24 8.16 -6.18
C GLU A 278 25.76 6.72 -6.10
N SER A 279 24.62 6.40 -6.73
CA SER A 279 24.04 5.06 -6.74
C SER A 279 24.92 4.06 -7.52
N GLU A 280 25.48 4.44 -8.65
CA GLU A 280 26.41 3.64 -9.44
C GLU A 280 27.66 3.27 -8.61
N LYS A 281 28.25 4.23 -7.92
CA LYS A 281 29.38 3.99 -7.01
C LYS A 281 28.96 3.08 -5.84
N ALA A 282 27.77 3.33 -5.27
CA ALA A 282 27.31 2.64 -4.08
C ALA A 282 27.03 1.16 -4.33
N VAL A 283 26.37 0.80 -5.44
CA VAL A 283 26.05 -0.60 -5.73
C VAL A 283 27.31 -1.44 -5.88
N LYS A 284 28.34 -0.93 -6.54
CA LYS A 284 29.63 -1.60 -6.66
C LYS A 284 30.36 -1.74 -5.31
N TYR A 285 30.36 -0.67 -4.52
CA TYR A 285 31.00 -0.65 -3.20
C TYR A 285 30.34 -1.64 -2.23
N LEU A 286 29.01 -1.77 -2.28
CA LEU A 286 28.24 -2.69 -1.46
C LEU A 286 28.37 -4.15 -1.94
N GLU A 287 28.48 -4.39 -3.25
CA GLU A 287 28.85 -5.70 -3.79
C GLU A 287 30.21 -6.17 -3.24
N ASP A 288 31.22 -5.29 -3.32
CA ASP A 288 32.58 -5.60 -2.84
C ASP A 288 32.61 -5.82 -1.32
N ALA A 289 31.70 -5.21 -0.57
CA ALA A 289 31.53 -5.43 0.86
C ALA A 289 30.95 -6.81 1.21
N GLY A 290 30.24 -7.49 0.26
CA GLY A 290 29.74 -8.85 0.46
C GLY A 290 28.22 -9.05 0.31
N TYR A 291 27.49 -8.08 -0.20
CA TYR A 291 26.08 -8.27 -0.56
C TYR A 291 25.94 -9.18 -1.80
N ASP A 292 24.98 -10.10 -1.77
CA ASP A 292 24.79 -11.14 -2.79
C ASP A 292 23.65 -10.85 -3.77
N MET A 293 22.76 -9.90 -3.47
CA MET A 293 21.63 -9.50 -4.31
C MET A 293 21.20 -8.06 -3.98
N PHE A 294 20.70 -7.33 -4.97
CA PHE A 294 20.07 -6.02 -4.81
C PHE A 294 18.58 -6.09 -5.19
N ASN A 295 17.71 -5.85 -4.21
CA ASN A 295 16.27 -5.76 -4.40
C ASN A 295 15.88 -4.29 -4.50
N CYS A 296 15.68 -3.80 -5.73
CA CYS A 296 15.71 -2.40 -6.09
C CYS A 296 14.33 -1.79 -6.34
N ASP A 297 14.20 -0.52 -5.97
CA ASP A 297 13.16 0.43 -6.39
C ASP A 297 13.70 1.87 -6.29
N ASN A 298 12.81 2.87 -6.17
CA ASN A 298 13.16 4.27 -5.97
C ASN A 298 12.37 4.88 -4.82
N GLY A 299 12.78 6.07 -4.41
CA GLY A 299 12.03 6.91 -3.49
C GLY A 299 12.46 6.80 -2.04
N THR A 300 11.92 7.73 -1.27
CA THR A 300 12.07 7.83 0.19
C THR A 300 10.72 8.17 0.81
N TYR A 301 10.62 8.27 2.13
CA TYR A 301 9.41 8.80 2.77
C TYR A 301 9.11 10.28 2.43
N ASP A 302 10.07 11.02 1.90
CA ASP A 302 9.85 12.37 1.41
C ASP A 302 9.27 12.37 -0.02
N ALA A 303 9.52 11.29 -0.81
CA ALA A 303 8.94 11.00 -2.12
C ALA A 303 8.14 9.69 -2.09
N TRP A 304 7.19 9.56 -1.18
CA TRP A 304 6.59 8.29 -0.78
C TRP A 304 5.83 7.56 -1.89
N TYR A 305 5.27 8.26 -2.86
CA TYR A 305 4.62 7.64 -4.02
C TYR A 305 5.60 6.95 -4.99
N TRP A 306 6.92 7.18 -4.89
CA TRP A 306 7.92 6.39 -5.57
C TRP A 306 8.23 5.09 -4.84
N ALA A 307 8.41 5.16 -3.52
CA ALA A 307 8.65 3.99 -2.68
C ALA A 307 7.42 3.05 -2.61
N HIS A 308 6.22 3.63 -2.67
CA HIS A 308 4.93 2.91 -2.63
C HIS A 308 4.02 3.37 -3.76
N PRO A 309 4.27 2.98 -5.03
CA PRO A 309 3.58 3.54 -6.17
C PRO A 309 2.06 3.31 -6.13
N PRO A 310 1.23 4.40 -6.06
CA PRO A 310 -0.23 4.33 -6.16
C PRO A 310 -0.69 4.13 -7.62
N GLN A 311 -2.00 4.08 -7.81
CA GLN A 311 -2.60 3.89 -9.14
C GLN A 311 -2.27 5.01 -10.16
N TYR A 312 -1.89 6.19 -9.70
CA TYR A 312 -1.52 7.34 -10.55
C TYR A 312 -0.12 7.24 -11.14
N MET A 313 0.76 6.44 -10.54
CA MET A 313 2.11 6.20 -11.07
C MET A 313 2.04 5.29 -12.30
N PRO A 314 2.92 5.46 -13.28
CA PRO A 314 2.98 4.56 -14.43
C PRO A 314 3.36 3.13 -14.02
N ASP A 315 2.94 2.14 -14.81
CA ASP A 315 3.43 0.77 -14.67
C ASP A 315 4.92 0.72 -14.92
N ASN A 316 5.61 -0.19 -14.23
CA ASN A 316 7.06 -0.36 -14.32
C ASN A 316 7.87 0.91 -13.99
N CYS A 317 7.32 1.79 -13.14
CA CYS A 317 7.88 3.13 -12.88
C CYS A 317 9.34 3.15 -12.38
N ASN A 318 9.84 2.05 -11.84
CA ASN A 318 11.22 1.93 -11.35
C ASN A 318 12.16 1.23 -12.34
N LEU A 319 11.63 0.64 -13.42
CA LEU A 319 12.35 -0.28 -14.28
C LEU A 319 13.61 0.33 -14.91
N GLU A 320 13.49 1.50 -15.54
CA GLU A 320 14.60 2.19 -16.20
C GLU A 320 15.80 2.42 -15.27
N TYR A 321 15.54 2.82 -14.03
CA TYR A 321 16.57 3.07 -13.02
C TYR A 321 17.25 1.78 -12.58
N VAL A 322 16.47 0.72 -12.43
CA VAL A 322 16.97 -0.59 -11.98
C VAL A 322 17.78 -1.28 -13.08
N GLU A 323 17.34 -1.21 -14.33
CA GLU A 323 18.11 -1.69 -15.50
C GLU A 323 19.43 -0.94 -15.66
N HIS A 324 19.43 0.36 -15.37
CA HIS A 324 20.65 1.15 -15.38
C HIS A 324 21.64 0.63 -14.34
N ILE A 325 21.20 0.47 -13.09
CA ILE A 325 22.05 -0.02 -11.99
C ILE A 325 22.55 -1.45 -12.22
N LYS A 326 21.79 -2.32 -12.88
CA LYS A 326 22.23 -3.67 -13.26
C LYS A 326 23.55 -3.68 -14.00
N LYS A 327 23.89 -2.62 -14.73
CA LYS A 327 25.14 -2.51 -15.49
C LYS A 327 26.38 -2.30 -14.59
N PHE A 328 26.21 -1.93 -13.34
CA PHE A 328 27.27 -1.59 -12.38
C PHE A 328 27.50 -2.67 -11.33
N THR A 329 26.79 -3.81 -11.40
CA THR A 329 26.97 -4.92 -10.48
C THR A 329 26.92 -6.27 -11.20
N SER A 330 27.72 -7.22 -10.72
CA SER A 330 27.67 -8.62 -11.16
C SER A 330 26.63 -9.43 -10.39
N ARG A 331 26.08 -8.88 -9.30
CA ARG A 331 25.10 -9.57 -8.46
C ARG A 331 23.71 -9.53 -9.10
N PRO A 332 22.85 -10.50 -8.75
CA PRO A 332 21.45 -10.47 -9.16
C PRO A 332 20.76 -9.16 -8.73
N VAL A 333 19.98 -8.62 -9.65
CA VAL A 333 19.18 -7.41 -9.44
C VAL A 333 17.70 -7.72 -9.66
N VAL A 334 16.88 -7.36 -8.69
CA VAL A 334 15.43 -7.56 -8.69
C VAL A 334 14.74 -6.19 -8.74
N CYS A 335 13.73 -6.03 -9.58
CA CYS A 335 12.97 -4.78 -9.68
C CYS A 335 11.62 -4.88 -8.99
N ALA A 336 11.33 -3.90 -8.11
CA ALA A 336 10.04 -3.71 -7.45
C ALA A 336 9.36 -2.40 -7.90
N GLY A 337 8.03 -2.31 -7.73
CA GLY A 337 7.23 -1.10 -7.96
C GLY A 337 6.38 -1.15 -9.22
N ARG A 338 5.11 -1.52 -9.06
CA ARG A 338 4.13 -1.64 -10.15
C ARG A 338 4.60 -2.47 -11.35
N MET A 339 5.43 -3.46 -11.11
CA MET A 339 5.93 -4.31 -12.19
C MET A 339 4.80 -5.13 -12.83
N ASP A 340 4.73 -5.04 -14.15
CA ASP A 340 3.92 -5.94 -14.96
C ASP A 340 4.66 -7.27 -15.17
N PRO A 341 4.04 -8.45 -14.92
CA PRO A 341 4.72 -9.73 -15.04
C PRO A 341 5.18 -10.06 -16.47
N VAL A 342 4.46 -9.62 -17.51
CA VAL A 342 4.85 -9.85 -18.91
C VAL A 342 6.07 -9.01 -19.25
N LYS A 343 6.04 -7.72 -18.89
CA LYS A 343 7.19 -6.84 -19.08
C LYS A 343 8.43 -7.34 -18.32
N ALA A 344 8.24 -7.81 -17.09
CA ALA A 344 9.33 -8.40 -16.31
C ALA A 344 9.92 -9.66 -17.00
N ALA A 345 9.08 -10.52 -17.58
CA ALA A 345 9.55 -11.70 -18.31
C ALA A 345 10.41 -11.32 -19.53
N GLU A 346 10.00 -10.27 -20.28
CA GLU A 346 10.77 -9.72 -21.39
C GLU A 346 12.16 -9.22 -20.96
N GLU A 347 12.21 -8.47 -19.85
CA GLU A 347 13.45 -7.90 -19.33
C GLU A 347 14.40 -8.95 -18.76
N ILE A 348 13.84 -10.00 -18.14
CA ILE A 348 14.59 -11.15 -17.66
C ILE A 348 15.14 -11.96 -18.85
N ALA A 349 14.34 -12.22 -19.88
CA ALA A 349 14.79 -12.92 -21.09
C ALA A 349 15.92 -12.16 -21.81
N ALA A 350 15.87 -10.83 -21.76
CA ALA A 350 16.89 -9.96 -22.34
C ALA A 350 18.14 -9.78 -21.42
N GLY A 351 18.16 -10.34 -20.23
CA GLY A 351 19.26 -10.21 -19.27
C GLY A 351 19.39 -8.84 -18.61
N ARG A 352 18.36 -7.98 -18.69
CA ARG A 352 18.35 -6.66 -18.07
C ARG A 352 17.89 -6.68 -16.62
N LEU A 353 17.20 -7.75 -16.21
CA LEU A 353 16.86 -8.07 -14.81
C LEU A 353 17.14 -9.54 -14.52
N ASP A 354 17.31 -9.90 -13.26
CA ASP A 354 17.43 -11.31 -12.83
C ASP A 354 16.12 -11.88 -12.30
N ALA A 355 15.28 -11.06 -11.65
CA ALA A 355 13.96 -11.44 -11.15
C ALA A 355 13.05 -10.23 -10.95
N VAL A 356 11.77 -10.49 -10.74
CA VAL A 356 10.74 -9.48 -10.48
C VAL A 356 10.21 -9.58 -9.05
N ALA A 357 10.07 -8.43 -8.40
CA ALA A 357 9.48 -8.33 -7.06
C ALA A 357 8.03 -7.87 -7.13
N ILE A 358 7.12 -8.78 -6.78
CA ILE A 358 5.67 -8.53 -6.74
C ILE A 358 5.19 -8.71 -5.29
N ALA A 359 4.66 -7.64 -4.72
CA ALA A 359 4.24 -7.63 -3.33
C ALA A 359 2.71 -7.65 -3.18
N ARG A 360 2.05 -6.54 -3.52
CA ARG A 360 0.63 -6.32 -3.24
C ARG A 360 -0.32 -7.27 -3.93
N GLN A 361 0.03 -7.81 -5.11
CA GLN A 361 -0.77 -8.84 -5.79
C GLN A 361 -0.89 -10.09 -4.91
N ASN A 362 0.16 -10.47 -4.18
CA ASN A 362 0.12 -11.59 -3.23
C ASN A 362 -0.79 -11.38 -2.02
N LEU A 363 -1.23 -10.14 -1.76
CA LEU A 363 -2.26 -9.86 -0.73
C LEU A 363 -3.67 -10.10 -1.26
N VAL A 364 -3.90 -9.79 -2.53
CA VAL A 364 -5.24 -9.84 -3.15
C VAL A 364 -5.60 -11.26 -3.55
N ASP A 365 -4.71 -11.91 -4.27
CA ASP A 365 -4.91 -13.24 -4.84
C ASP A 365 -3.63 -14.05 -4.67
N HIS A 366 -3.66 -15.06 -3.81
CA HIS A 366 -2.48 -15.89 -3.56
C HIS A 366 -2.23 -16.90 -4.70
N GLU A 367 -3.28 -17.28 -5.43
CA GLU A 367 -3.24 -18.28 -6.49
C GLU A 367 -2.83 -17.68 -7.85
N TRP A 368 -2.51 -16.40 -7.93
CA TRP A 368 -2.25 -15.72 -9.20
C TRP A 368 -1.17 -16.39 -10.05
N ILE A 369 -0.11 -16.97 -9.42
CA ILE A 369 0.93 -17.71 -10.13
C ILE A 369 0.39 -19.04 -10.65
N HIS A 370 -0.38 -19.75 -9.85
CA HIS A 370 -1.02 -21.01 -10.25
C HIS A 370 -1.99 -20.77 -11.43
N LYS A 371 -2.75 -19.69 -11.41
CA LYS A 371 -3.66 -19.28 -12.51
C LYS A 371 -2.88 -19.00 -13.81
N ILE A 372 -1.73 -18.32 -13.74
CA ILE A 372 -0.84 -18.16 -14.90
C ILE A 372 -0.36 -19.51 -15.41
N LEU A 373 0.11 -20.40 -14.55
CA LEU A 373 0.62 -21.71 -14.93
C LEU A 373 -0.42 -22.61 -15.58
N SER A 374 -1.66 -22.52 -15.13
CA SER A 374 -2.81 -23.29 -15.66
C SER A 374 -3.52 -22.64 -16.85
N GLY A 375 -3.16 -21.39 -17.22
CA GLY A 375 -3.76 -20.67 -18.36
C GLY A 375 -5.08 -19.97 -18.04
N HIS A 376 -5.35 -19.71 -16.75
CA HIS A 376 -6.54 -19.01 -16.22
C HIS A 376 -6.22 -17.60 -15.78
N GLU A 377 -5.51 -16.83 -16.59
CA GLU A 377 -5.07 -15.45 -16.28
C GLU A 377 -6.25 -14.50 -16.04
N ASP A 378 -7.37 -14.73 -16.73
CA ASP A 378 -8.63 -13.98 -16.63
C ASP A 378 -9.34 -14.15 -15.27
N GLU A 379 -8.97 -15.17 -14.51
CA GLU A 379 -9.48 -15.43 -13.15
C GLU A 379 -8.65 -14.73 -12.05
N ILE A 380 -7.56 -14.05 -12.40
CA ILE A 380 -6.72 -13.35 -11.41
C ILE A 380 -7.45 -12.10 -10.91
N LYS A 381 -7.75 -12.06 -9.59
CA LYS A 381 -8.25 -10.84 -8.96
C LYS A 381 -7.12 -9.79 -8.89
N PRO A 382 -7.25 -8.63 -9.55
CA PRO A 382 -6.14 -7.69 -9.65
C PRO A 382 -5.96 -6.84 -8.39
N CYS A 383 -4.72 -6.46 -8.09
CA CYS A 383 -4.43 -5.41 -7.12
C CYS A 383 -4.64 -4.04 -7.75
N ILE A 384 -5.59 -3.25 -7.26
CA ILE A 384 -5.90 -1.90 -7.76
C ILE A 384 -5.02 -0.78 -7.18
N ARG A 385 -4.02 -1.10 -6.38
CA ARG A 385 -3.04 -0.16 -5.82
C ARG A 385 -3.65 1.01 -5.03
N CYS A 386 -4.77 0.73 -4.35
CA CYS A 386 -5.54 1.70 -3.55
C CYS A 386 -4.88 2.07 -2.22
N HIS A 387 -3.98 1.24 -1.69
CA HIS A 387 -3.34 1.34 -0.38
C HIS A 387 -4.30 1.32 0.84
N ASN A 388 -5.59 1.09 0.66
CA ASN A 388 -6.59 1.19 1.73
C ASN A 388 -6.54 0.06 2.76
N GLY A 389 -5.85 -1.04 2.47
CA GLY A 389 -5.67 -2.16 3.40
C GLY A 389 -4.20 -2.34 3.80
N CYS A 390 -3.29 -2.38 2.82
CA CYS A 390 -1.89 -2.73 3.04
C CYS A 390 -1.07 -1.62 3.74
N PHE A 391 -1.31 -0.34 3.43
CA PHE A 391 -0.59 0.79 4.01
C PHE A 391 -1.42 1.69 4.91
N ASN A 392 -2.73 1.70 4.74
CA ASN A 392 -3.61 2.60 5.48
C ASN A 392 -4.17 1.97 6.77
N MET A 393 -3.43 1.04 7.38
CA MET A 393 -3.87 0.31 8.56
C MET A 393 -3.29 0.83 9.86
N SER A 394 -2.31 1.71 9.82
CA SER A 394 -1.77 2.35 11.01
C SER A 394 -2.40 3.73 11.23
N LYS A 395 -2.45 4.14 12.47
CA LYS A 395 -3.13 5.34 12.92
C LYS A 395 -2.66 6.64 12.24
N PHE A 396 -1.39 6.72 11.89
CA PHE A 396 -0.81 7.86 11.19
C PHE A 396 -0.98 7.78 9.66
N LYS A 397 -1.38 6.62 9.13
CA LYS A 397 -1.68 6.39 7.71
C LYS A 397 -3.17 6.56 7.40
N GLY A 398 -3.96 7.02 8.34
CA GLY A 398 -5.40 7.19 8.27
C GLY A 398 -6.16 6.07 8.98
N THR A 399 -7.46 6.27 9.13
CA THR A 399 -8.39 5.32 9.76
C THR A 399 -9.42 4.86 8.74
N ALA A 400 -9.84 3.61 8.84
CA ALA A 400 -10.95 3.13 8.02
C ALA A 400 -12.28 3.57 8.63
N ASN A 401 -13.23 3.88 7.76
CA ASN A 401 -14.57 4.31 8.19
C ASN A 401 -15.28 3.18 8.94
N LEU A 402 -15.81 3.48 10.10
CA LEU A 402 -16.74 2.64 10.87
C LEU A 402 -16.31 1.20 11.14
N GLN A 403 -15.08 0.81 10.87
CA GLN A 403 -14.55 -0.52 11.19
C GLN A 403 -13.48 -0.42 12.26
N SER A 404 -13.50 -1.37 13.21
CA SER A 404 -12.43 -1.50 14.18
C SER A 404 -11.12 -1.84 13.46
N MET A 405 -10.06 -1.21 13.93
CA MET A 405 -8.70 -1.43 13.44
C MET A 405 -7.86 -2.23 14.43
N ASP A 406 -8.45 -2.70 15.54
CA ASP A 406 -7.72 -3.27 16.66
C ASP A 406 -6.91 -4.50 16.26
N ASP A 407 -7.49 -5.38 15.45
CA ASP A 407 -6.83 -6.59 14.95
C ASP A 407 -5.89 -6.36 13.77
N SER A 408 -5.88 -5.15 13.20
CA SER A 408 -5.14 -4.80 11.99
C SER A 408 -3.96 -3.86 12.23
N LEU A 409 -3.68 -3.53 13.47
CA LEU A 409 -2.52 -2.70 13.85
C LEU A 409 -1.19 -3.44 13.66
N HIS A 410 -1.20 -4.76 13.76
CA HIS A 410 -0.01 -5.61 13.80
C HIS A 410 0.31 -6.25 12.46
N LEU A 411 -0.69 -6.68 11.69
CA LEU A 411 -0.52 -7.38 10.42
C LEU A 411 -1.08 -6.58 9.23
N ALA A 412 -0.53 -6.83 8.05
CA ALA A 412 -1.06 -6.27 6.81
C ALA A 412 -2.47 -6.79 6.53
N ARG A 413 -3.26 -5.96 5.82
CA ARG A 413 -4.61 -6.30 5.34
C ARG A 413 -4.73 -5.92 3.87
N CYS A 414 -5.74 -6.47 3.20
CA CYS A 414 -6.09 -6.06 1.85
C CYS A 414 -7.52 -5.50 1.81
N ALA A 415 -7.73 -4.41 1.07
CA ALA A 415 -9.06 -3.85 0.87
C ALA A 415 -9.99 -4.81 0.12
N LEU A 416 -9.44 -5.56 -0.84
CA LEU A 416 -10.18 -6.44 -1.74
C LEU A 416 -10.26 -7.90 -1.24
N ASN A 417 -9.45 -8.25 -0.24
CA ASN A 417 -9.38 -9.62 0.28
C ASN A 417 -9.32 -9.62 1.82
N PRO A 418 -10.46 -9.72 2.51
CA PRO A 418 -10.52 -9.77 3.97
C PRO A 418 -9.80 -10.97 4.59
N THR A 419 -9.57 -12.06 3.84
CA THR A 419 -8.87 -13.25 4.37
C THR A 419 -7.37 -13.01 4.60
N THR A 420 -6.80 -11.96 4.00
CA THR A 420 -5.37 -11.60 4.13
C THR A 420 -5.00 -11.39 5.58
N MET A 421 -4.11 -12.25 6.12
CA MET A 421 -3.69 -12.26 7.53
C MET A 421 -4.87 -12.39 8.53
N GLN A 422 -6.00 -12.98 8.08
CA GLN A 422 -7.20 -13.22 8.87
C GLN A 422 -7.85 -14.56 8.48
N HIS A 423 -7.04 -15.54 8.17
CA HIS A 423 -7.52 -16.85 7.70
C HIS A 423 -8.53 -17.48 8.65
N ASN A 424 -8.28 -17.45 9.96
CA ASN A 424 -9.18 -18.06 10.94
C ASN A 424 -10.51 -17.33 11.03
N LYS A 425 -10.53 -16.01 10.90
CA LYS A 425 -11.74 -15.18 11.00
C LYS A 425 -12.66 -15.35 9.78
N TYR A 426 -12.07 -15.39 8.59
CA TYR A 426 -12.82 -15.38 7.32
C TYR A 426 -12.71 -16.69 6.53
N LYS A 427 -12.49 -17.80 7.24
CA LYS A 427 -12.48 -19.13 6.61
C LYS A 427 -13.87 -19.48 6.06
N ILE A 428 -13.96 -19.64 4.75
CA ILE A 428 -15.19 -20.09 4.09
C ILE A 428 -15.46 -21.54 4.49
N VAL A 429 -16.65 -21.76 5.04
CA VAL A 429 -17.16 -23.10 5.37
C VAL A 429 -18.55 -23.24 4.75
N PRO A 430 -18.78 -24.26 3.90
CA PRO A 430 -20.10 -24.51 3.32
C PRO A 430 -21.16 -24.74 4.39
N THR A 431 -22.32 -24.12 4.21
CA THR A 431 -23.46 -24.29 5.13
C THR A 431 -24.17 -25.61 4.91
N ARG A 432 -24.76 -26.15 6.00
CA ARG A 432 -25.69 -27.31 5.94
C ARG A 432 -27.13 -26.88 5.71
N HIS A 433 -27.42 -25.58 5.78
CA HIS A 433 -28.76 -25.00 5.65
C HIS A 433 -28.76 -23.88 4.60
N PRO A 434 -28.77 -24.25 3.29
CA PRO A 434 -28.82 -23.28 2.21
C PRO A 434 -30.02 -22.33 2.35
N LYS A 435 -29.77 -21.04 2.22
CA LYS A 435 -30.79 -19.98 2.25
C LYS A 435 -30.92 -19.33 0.88
N LYS A 436 -32.12 -18.87 0.55
CA LYS A 436 -32.38 -18.00 -0.60
C LYS A 436 -32.22 -16.54 -0.14
N VAL A 437 -31.24 -15.82 -0.67
CA VAL A 437 -30.88 -14.46 -0.24
C VAL A 437 -31.14 -13.45 -1.34
N ALA A 438 -31.97 -12.45 -1.06
CA ALA A 438 -32.15 -11.31 -1.97
C ALA A 438 -31.06 -10.25 -1.70
N ILE A 439 -30.44 -9.75 -2.75
CA ILE A 439 -29.43 -8.68 -2.68
C ILE A 439 -29.92 -7.50 -3.50
N ILE A 440 -30.17 -6.35 -2.88
CA ILE A 440 -30.65 -5.13 -3.52
C ILE A 440 -29.46 -4.25 -3.87
N GLY A 441 -29.12 -4.16 -5.16
CA GLY A 441 -28.00 -3.43 -5.74
C GLY A 441 -26.89 -4.33 -6.24
N GLY A 442 -26.51 -4.16 -7.49
CA GLY A 442 -25.48 -4.89 -8.22
C GLY A 442 -24.12 -4.18 -8.27
N GLY A 443 -23.84 -3.27 -7.31
CA GLY A 443 -22.52 -2.68 -7.14
C GLY A 443 -21.53 -3.68 -6.53
N ILE A 444 -20.29 -3.23 -6.27
CA ILE A 444 -19.22 -4.09 -5.70
C ILE A 444 -19.68 -4.79 -4.42
N GLY A 445 -20.38 -4.09 -3.53
CA GLY A 445 -20.87 -4.69 -2.28
C GLY A 445 -21.86 -5.82 -2.50
N GLY A 446 -22.79 -5.66 -3.45
CA GLY A 446 -23.76 -6.70 -3.80
C GLY A 446 -23.13 -7.90 -4.49
N MET A 447 -22.24 -7.68 -5.44
CA MET A 447 -21.51 -8.76 -6.14
C MET A 447 -20.61 -9.54 -5.16
N GLU A 448 -19.88 -8.85 -4.26
CA GLU A 448 -19.07 -9.52 -3.23
C GLU A 448 -19.93 -10.36 -2.28
N CYS A 449 -21.09 -9.83 -1.82
CA CYS A 449 -22.04 -10.61 -1.03
C CYS A 449 -22.49 -11.87 -1.76
N ALA A 450 -22.85 -11.74 -3.04
CA ALA A 450 -23.32 -12.86 -3.85
C ALA A 450 -22.25 -13.97 -3.98
N LEU A 451 -21.00 -13.57 -4.28
CA LEU A 451 -19.87 -14.51 -4.39
C LEU A 451 -19.57 -15.22 -3.08
N VAL A 452 -19.49 -14.49 -1.96
CA VAL A 452 -19.24 -15.09 -0.63
C VAL A 452 -20.36 -16.04 -0.22
N LEU A 453 -21.63 -15.65 -0.43
CA LEU A 453 -22.79 -16.49 -0.13
C LEU A 453 -22.80 -17.74 -0.99
N LYS A 454 -22.47 -17.62 -2.28
CA LYS A 454 -22.39 -18.78 -3.20
C LYS A 454 -21.32 -19.77 -2.75
N GLN A 455 -20.11 -19.29 -2.40
CA GLN A 455 -19.03 -20.12 -1.86
C GLN A 455 -19.42 -20.83 -0.56
N ARG A 456 -20.29 -20.21 0.23
CA ARG A 456 -20.85 -20.81 1.44
C ARG A 456 -22.02 -21.77 1.18
N GLY A 457 -22.47 -21.92 -0.08
CA GLY A 457 -23.55 -22.85 -0.48
C GLY A 457 -24.96 -22.26 -0.37
N HIS A 458 -25.12 -20.93 -0.26
CA HIS A 458 -26.40 -20.25 -0.32
C HIS A 458 -26.83 -19.97 -1.77
N ASN A 459 -28.08 -19.50 -1.97
CA ASN A 459 -28.67 -19.17 -3.25
C ASN A 459 -28.94 -17.65 -3.36
N PRO A 460 -27.93 -16.82 -3.68
CA PRO A 460 -28.10 -15.38 -3.82
C PRO A 460 -28.81 -15.03 -5.13
N VAL A 461 -29.62 -13.95 -5.08
CA VAL A 461 -30.26 -13.31 -6.24
C VAL A 461 -30.00 -11.82 -6.18
N ILE A 462 -29.37 -11.24 -7.20
CA ILE A 462 -29.08 -9.80 -7.26
C ILE A 462 -30.21 -9.10 -8.02
N PHE A 463 -30.75 -8.03 -7.41
CA PHE A 463 -31.69 -7.09 -8.03
C PHE A 463 -30.97 -5.79 -8.30
N GLU A 464 -30.80 -5.43 -9.58
CA GLU A 464 -30.12 -4.21 -10.00
C GLU A 464 -31.08 -3.34 -10.80
N LYS A 465 -31.22 -2.07 -10.42
CA LYS A 465 -32.14 -1.12 -11.06
C LYS A 465 -31.73 -0.71 -12.46
N THR A 466 -30.42 -0.76 -12.77
CA THR A 466 -29.87 -0.39 -14.08
C THR A 466 -29.73 -1.61 -15.00
N GLY A 467 -29.33 -1.39 -16.23
CA GLY A 467 -29.06 -2.45 -17.22
C GLY A 467 -27.69 -3.11 -17.09
N GLU A 468 -26.88 -2.76 -16.05
CA GLU A 468 -25.52 -3.27 -15.89
C GLU A 468 -25.11 -3.39 -14.41
N LEU A 469 -24.19 -4.31 -14.11
CA LEU A 469 -23.57 -4.43 -12.78
C LEU A 469 -22.37 -3.49 -12.65
N GLY A 470 -21.99 -3.17 -11.40
CA GLY A 470 -20.80 -2.39 -11.06
C GLY A 470 -21.10 -1.11 -10.23
N GLY A 471 -22.31 -0.56 -10.38
CA GLY A 471 -22.76 0.62 -9.61
C GLY A 471 -21.83 1.84 -9.77
N LEU A 472 -21.62 2.62 -8.71
CA LEU A 472 -20.75 3.80 -8.74
C LEU A 472 -19.27 3.48 -9.02
N PHE A 473 -18.84 2.23 -8.88
CA PHE A 473 -17.47 1.88 -9.19
C PHE A 473 -17.16 1.93 -10.70
N LEU A 474 -18.18 1.81 -11.57
CA LEU A 474 -18.06 2.09 -13.01
C LEU A 474 -17.58 3.54 -13.24
N THR A 475 -18.17 4.50 -12.53
CA THR A 475 -17.75 5.90 -12.57
C THR A 475 -16.33 6.07 -12.03
N ALA A 476 -16.05 5.48 -10.86
CA ALA A 476 -14.75 5.62 -10.20
C ALA A 476 -13.60 5.02 -11.03
N SER A 477 -13.84 3.98 -11.81
CA SER A 477 -12.87 3.30 -12.66
C SER A 477 -12.67 3.94 -14.03
N ALA A 478 -13.49 4.90 -14.42
CA ALA A 478 -13.53 5.42 -15.81
C ALA A 478 -12.30 6.26 -16.20
N MET A 479 -11.58 6.82 -15.25
CA MET A 479 -10.39 7.66 -15.47
C MET A 479 -9.27 6.89 -16.19
N SER A 480 -8.43 7.60 -16.95
CA SER A 480 -7.42 7.02 -17.84
C SER A 480 -6.39 6.14 -17.13
N PHE A 481 -5.96 6.53 -15.94
CA PHE A 481 -4.94 5.84 -15.14
C PHE A 481 -5.50 4.72 -14.22
N LYS A 482 -6.79 4.35 -14.36
CA LYS A 482 -7.46 3.36 -13.50
C LYS A 482 -7.69 2.01 -14.20
N GLU A 483 -6.73 1.55 -14.99
CA GLU A 483 -6.86 0.28 -15.71
C GLU A 483 -7.11 -0.92 -14.78
N ASN A 484 -6.43 -0.98 -13.62
CA ASN A 484 -6.65 -2.05 -12.65
C ASN A 484 -8.05 -2.02 -12.00
N ASP A 485 -8.68 -0.85 -11.89
CA ASP A 485 -10.06 -0.74 -11.41
C ASP A 485 -11.04 -1.30 -12.45
N LYS A 486 -10.78 -1.05 -13.76
CA LYS A 486 -11.55 -1.65 -14.88
C LYS A 486 -11.37 -3.16 -14.93
N GLU A 487 -10.13 -3.66 -14.72
CA GLU A 487 -9.85 -5.10 -14.60
C GLU A 487 -10.60 -5.73 -13.42
N LEU A 488 -10.68 -5.02 -12.27
CA LEU A 488 -11.43 -5.52 -11.13
C LEU A 488 -12.93 -5.66 -11.43
N ILE A 489 -13.53 -4.73 -12.18
CA ILE A 489 -14.93 -4.85 -12.65
C ILE A 489 -15.06 -6.07 -13.55
N ARG A 490 -14.17 -6.25 -14.53
CA ARG A 490 -14.19 -7.43 -15.42
C ARG A 490 -14.12 -8.73 -14.62
N TRP A 491 -13.23 -8.78 -13.62
CA TRP A 491 -13.12 -9.93 -12.73
C TRP A 491 -14.44 -10.22 -12.01
N TYR A 492 -15.10 -9.20 -11.42
CA TYR A 492 -16.39 -9.40 -10.74
C TYR A 492 -17.48 -9.91 -11.70
N LEU A 493 -17.56 -9.34 -12.89
CA LEU A 493 -18.54 -9.75 -13.90
C LEU A 493 -18.32 -11.22 -14.34
N ASN A 494 -17.06 -11.59 -14.57
CA ASN A 494 -16.69 -12.95 -14.93
C ASN A 494 -17.01 -13.95 -13.79
N GLU A 495 -16.66 -13.63 -12.55
CA GLU A 495 -16.93 -14.52 -11.40
C GLU A 495 -18.44 -14.67 -11.13
N VAL A 496 -19.22 -13.58 -11.22
CA VAL A 496 -20.69 -13.63 -11.07
C VAL A 496 -21.31 -14.52 -12.14
N ALA A 497 -20.86 -14.43 -13.39
CA ALA A 497 -21.33 -15.26 -14.49
C ALA A 497 -20.90 -16.73 -14.34
N LYS A 498 -19.61 -16.97 -14.01
CA LYS A 498 -19.02 -18.30 -13.81
C LYS A 498 -19.74 -19.07 -12.69
N GLU A 499 -20.06 -18.41 -11.59
CA GLU A 499 -20.77 -18.99 -10.44
C GLU A 499 -22.28 -19.17 -10.71
N GLY A 500 -22.80 -18.71 -11.85
CA GLY A 500 -24.21 -18.83 -12.22
C GLY A 500 -25.15 -18.14 -11.25
N ILE A 501 -24.77 -16.96 -10.77
CA ILE A 501 -25.60 -16.16 -9.84
C ILE A 501 -26.80 -15.57 -10.62
N ASP A 502 -28.02 -15.72 -10.06
CA ASP A 502 -29.25 -15.11 -10.63
C ASP A 502 -29.15 -13.58 -10.52
N VAL A 503 -29.08 -12.89 -11.67
CA VAL A 503 -29.00 -11.43 -11.77
C VAL A 503 -30.21 -10.88 -12.49
N ARG A 504 -30.95 -10.00 -11.83
CA ARG A 504 -32.16 -9.36 -12.37
C ARG A 504 -31.87 -7.88 -12.60
N LEU A 505 -31.43 -7.57 -13.80
CA LEU A 505 -31.21 -6.19 -14.27
C LEU A 505 -32.53 -5.47 -14.53
N ASN A 506 -32.49 -4.13 -14.61
CA ASN A 506 -33.66 -3.26 -14.80
C ASN A 506 -34.79 -3.54 -13.79
N THR A 507 -34.41 -3.97 -12.59
CA THR A 507 -35.35 -4.36 -11.53
C THR A 507 -35.06 -3.55 -10.26
N GLU A 508 -35.76 -2.43 -10.13
CA GLU A 508 -35.63 -1.58 -8.94
C GLU A 508 -36.48 -2.11 -7.78
N VAL A 509 -35.85 -2.25 -6.62
CA VAL A 509 -36.50 -2.57 -5.35
C VAL A 509 -36.47 -1.33 -4.45
N THR A 510 -37.60 -0.66 -4.35
CA THR A 510 -37.77 0.55 -3.53
C THR A 510 -38.24 0.25 -2.10
N ASP A 511 -38.83 -0.93 -1.89
CA ASP A 511 -39.33 -1.40 -0.60
C ASP A 511 -39.00 -2.90 -0.40
N ILE A 512 -38.29 -3.20 0.69
CA ILE A 512 -37.94 -4.59 1.05
C ILE A 512 -39.15 -5.50 1.29
N GLY A 513 -40.30 -4.93 1.69
CA GLY A 513 -41.55 -5.67 1.89
C GLY A 513 -42.12 -6.30 0.63
N THR A 514 -41.65 -5.91 -0.56
CA THR A 514 -42.02 -6.51 -1.85
C THR A 514 -41.33 -7.85 -2.10
N LEU A 515 -40.19 -8.10 -1.44
CA LEU A 515 -39.37 -9.31 -1.61
C LEU A 515 -39.94 -10.44 -0.74
N ARG A 516 -40.78 -11.28 -1.35
CA ARG A 516 -41.37 -12.47 -0.69
C ARG A 516 -40.65 -13.75 -1.11
N GLY A 517 -40.56 -14.71 -0.19
CA GLY A 517 -39.95 -16.02 -0.45
C GLY A 517 -38.43 -16.03 -0.42
N PHE A 518 -37.81 -15.04 0.24
CA PHE A 518 -36.40 -15.01 0.60
C PHE A 518 -36.23 -15.21 2.09
N ASP A 519 -35.21 -15.94 2.47
CA ASP A 519 -34.88 -16.22 3.88
C ASP A 519 -34.13 -15.02 4.51
N GLU A 520 -33.31 -14.33 3.72
CA GLU A 520 -32.53 -13.16 4.12
C GLU A 520 -32.55 -12.10 3.01
N ILE A 521 -32.40 -10.84 3.38
CA ILE A 521 -32.34 -9.68 2.48
C ILE A 521 -31.10 -8.88 2.79
N ILE A 522 -30.26 -8.62 1.79
CA ILE A 522 -29.10 -7.71 1.89
C ILE A 522 -29.39 -6.45 1.08
N VAL A 523 -29.33 -5.31 1.75
CA VAL A 523 -29.43 -3.98 1.10
C VAL A 523 -28.03 -3.48 0.84
N ALA A 524 -27.67 -3.38 -0.44
CA ALA A 524 -26.40 -2.90 -0.97
C ALA A 524 -26.61 -1.74 -1.96
N SER A 525 -27.61 -0.90 -1.71
CA SER A 525 -28.13 0.14 -2.63
C SER A 525 -27.16 1.31 -2.86
N GLY A 526 -26.04 1.36 -2.14
CA GLY A 526 -24.98 2.34 -2.37
C GLY A 526 -25.36 3.77 -1.95
N SER A 527 -24.93 4.75 -2.75
CA SER A 527 -25.06 6.16 -2.47
C SER A 527 -25.36 6.99 -3.72
N ILE A 528 -25.82 8.21 -3.51
CA ILE A 528 -26.08 9.21 -4.56
C ILE A 528 -25.30 10.49 -4.27
N PRO A 529 -25.00 11.33 -5.27
CA PRO A 529 -24.35 12.61 -5.06
C PRO A 529 -25.16 13.51 -4.12
N ARG A 530 -24.47 14.16 -3.20
CA ARG A 530 -25.07 15.19 -2.34
C ARG A 530 -25.41 16.41 -3.18
N THR A 531 -26.53 17.06 -2.91
CA THR A 531 -26.91 18.34 -3.53
C THR A 531 -26.81 19.49 -2.53
N MET A 532 -26.59 20.71 -3.03
CA MET A 532 -26.54 21.93 -2.23
C MET A 532 -27.51 22.99 -2.78
N PRO A 533 -28.81 22.79 -2.61
CA PRO A 533 -29.85 23.68 -3.20
C PRO A 533 -29.83 25.12 -2.65
N SER A 534 -29.08 25.36 -1.58
CA SER A 534 -28.84 26.70 -1.04
C SER A 534 -27.88 27.55 -1.88
N ILE A 535 -27.16 26.94 -2.82
CA ILE A 535 -26.27 27.64 -3.76
C ILE A 535 -27.09 27.92 -5.04
N PRO A 536 -27.39 29.20 -5.38
CA PRO A 536 -28.04 29.51 -6.64
C PRO A 536 -27.30 28.96 -7.84
N GLY A 537 -28.00 28.30 -8.76
CA GLY A 537 -27.39 27.67 -9.95
C GLY A 537 -26.75 26.30 -9.72
N PHE A 538 -26.88 25.70 -8.52
CA PHE A 538 -26.29 24.37 -8.23
C PHE A 538 -26.82 23.27 -9.16
N GLU A 539 -28.04 23.38 -9.66
CA GLU A 539 -28.65 22.47 -10.62
C GLU A 539 -27.92 22.40 -11.98
N LYS A 540 -27.04 23.36 -12.25
CA LYS A 540 -26.18 23.39 -13.45
C LYS A 540 -24.94 22.52 -13.32
N THR A 541 -24.65 22.01 -12.12
CA THR A 541 -23.45 21.19 -11.87
C THR A 541 -23.55 19.83 -12.52
N LEU A 542 -22.43 19.32 -13.03
CA LEU A 542 -22.28 17.94 -13.44
C LEU A 542 -21.96 17.03 -12.26
N THR A 543 -22.49 15.83 -12.30
CA THR A 543 -22.04 14.75 -11.40
C THR A 543 -20.76 14.10 -11.95
N PHE A 544 -20.03 13.36 -11.11
CA PHE A 544 -18.91 12.55 -11.60
C PHE A 544 -19.35 11.49 -12.60
N THR A 545 -20.57 10.95 -12.49
CA THR A 545 -21.08 9.97 -13.44
C THR A 545 -21.23 10.57 -14.82
N GLU A 546 -21.84 11.75 -14.93
CA GLU A 546 -21.96 12.45 -16.21
C GLU A 546 -20.59 12.81 -16.80
N LEU A 547 -19.65 13.28 -15.99
CA LEU A 547 -18.32 13.65 -16.45
C LEU A 547 -17.49 12.44 -16.90
N LEU A 548 -17.39 11.41 -16.07
CA LEU A 548 -16.41 10.33 -16.22
C LEU A 548 -16.96 9.12 -16.96
N LYS A 549 -18.14 8.61 -16.56
CA LYS A 549 -18.75 7.41 -17.13
C LYS A 549 -19.49 7.75 -18.42
N ASP A 550 -20.39 8.73 -18.37
CA ASP A 550 -21.23 9.12 -19.51
C ASP A 550 -20.46 9.98 -20.51
N LYS A 551 -19.24 10.42 -20.14
CA LYS A 551 -18.34 11.23 -20.98
C LYS A 551 -19.01 12.47 -21.56
N LYS A 552 -19.85 13.16 -20.74
CA LYS A 552 -20.47 14.39 -21.17
C LYS A 552 -19.40 15.41 -21.53
N GLU A 553 -19.53 15.97 -22.70
CA GLU A 553 -18.58 16.94 -23.22
C GLU A 553 -18.48 18.17 -22.30
N VAL A 554 -17.27 18.57 -21.97
CA VAL A 554 -16.96 19.74 -21.14
C VAL A 554 -16.01 20.67 -21.86
N GLY A 555 -16.11 21.97 -21.57
CA GLY A 555 -15.20 22.98 -22.09
C GLY A 555 -13.77 22.83 -21.54
N ASP A 556 -12.97 23.84 -21.76
CA ASP A 556 -11.56 23.84 -21.37
C ASP A 556 -11.36 24.03 -19.87
N LYS A 557 -12.12 24.93 -19.26
CA LYS A 557 -12.04 25.29 -17.84
C LYS A 557 -13.14 24.60 -17.05
N VAL A 558 -12.77 23.61 -16.23
CA VAL A 558 -13.72 22.83 -15.41
C VAL A 558 -13.47 23.08 -13.93
N LEU A 559 -14.45 23.63 -13.23
CA LEU A 559 -14.35 23.93 -11.80
C LEU A 559 -14.96 22.80 -10.97
N PHE A 560 -14.20 22.30 -10.00
CA PHE A 560 -14.64 21.30 -9.03
C PHE A 560 -15.01 21.98 -7.70
N ILE A 561 -16.23 21.72 -7.20
CA ILE A 561 -16.64 22.13 -5.85
C ILE A 561 -16.24 21.03 -4.88
N GLY A 562 -15.21 21.27 -4.07
CA GLY A 562 -14.58 20.31 -3.17
C GLY A 562 -13.27 19.75 -3.73
N GLY A 563 -12.23 19.74 -2.91
CA GLY A 563 -10.88 19.25 -3.22
C GLY A 563 -10.59 17.88 -2.58
N GLY A 564 -11.60 17.03 -2.44
CA GLY A 564 -11.43 15.66 -1.98
C GLY A 564 -10.73 14.76 -3.02
N GLN A 565 -10.48 13.51 -2.66
CA GLN A 565 -9.75 12.57 -3.53
C GLN A 565 -10.37 12.46 -4.93
N SER A 566 -11.69 12.29 -5.03
CA SER A 566 -12.38 12.12 -6.33
C SER A 566 -12.22 13.34 -7.23
N SER A 567 -12.30 14.55 -6.64
CA SER A 567 -12.12 15.79 -7.40
C SER A 567 -10.67 15.95 -7.88
N CYS A 568 -9.68 15.68 -7.03
CA CYS A 568 -8.28 15.76 -7.41
C CYS A 568 -7.91 14.70 -8.45
N GLU A 569 -8.46 13.48 -8.36
CA GLU A 569 -8.29 12.44 -9.37
C GLU A 569 -8.90 12.85 -10.71
N ALA A 570 -10.13 13.35 -10.73
CA ALA A 570 -10.80 13.81 -11.95
C ALA A 570 -10.11 15.06 -12.54
N ALA A 571 -9.67 15.99 -11.71
CA ALA A 571 -8.88 17.13 -12.16
C ALA A 571 -7.56 16.68 -12.80
N TYR A 572 -6.86 15.70 -12.21
CA TYR A 572 -5.65 15.14 -12.80
C TYR A 572 -5.93 14.45 -14.14
N ASP A 573 -7.03 13.70 -14.26
CA ASP A 573 -7.44 13.08 -15.53
C ASP A 573 -7.74 14.13 -16.62
N LEU A 574 -8.37 15.25 -16.25
CA LEU A 574 -8.59 16.38 -17.18
C LEU A 574 -7.27 17.07 -17.59
N VAL A 575 -6.33 17.23 -16.67
CA VAL A 575 -4.99 17.73 -17.00
C VAL A 575 -4.30 16.84 -18.03
N LEU A 576 -4.37 15.51 -17.85
CA LEU A 576 -3.80 14.56 -18.81
C LEU A 576 -4.47 14.62 -20.20
N GLN A 577 -5.71 15.13 -20.27
CA GLN A 577 -6.45 15.41 -21.52
C GLN A 577 -6.13 16.82 -22.09
N GLY A 578 -5.26 17.60 -21.46
CA GLY A 578 -4.90 18.95 -21.89
C GLY A 578 -5.90 20.03 -21.50
N LYS A 579 -6.82 19.75 -20.57
CA LYS A 579 -7.79 20.72 -20.04
C LYS A 579 -7.25 21.45 -18.80
N HIS A 580 -7.94 22.52 -18.39
CA HIS A 580 -7.54 23.41 -17.30
C HIS A 580 -8.53 23.33 -16.13
N PRO A 581 -8.44 22.33 -15.24
CA PRO A 581 -9.31 22.22 -14.07
C PRO A 581 -8.99 23.30 -13.02
N ILE A 582 -9.99 23.63 -12.22
CA ILE A 582 -9.93 24.59 -11.10
C ILE A 582 -10.54 23.90 -9.89
N ILE A 583 -9.96 24.03 -8.69
CA ILE A 583 -10.47 23.42 -7.48
C ILE A 583 -10.83 24.46 -6.43
N VAL A 584 -12.03 24.38 -5.86
CA VAL A 584 -12.48 25.17 -4.72
C VAL A 584 -12.67 24.25 -3.53
N GLU A 585 -11.87 24.40 -2.47
CA GLU A 585 -11.88 23.53 -1.29
C GLU A 585 -12.12 24.34 -0.01
N TYR A 586 -13.07 23.84 0.80
CA TYR A 586 -13.43 24.44 2.09
C TYR A 586 -12.33 24.28 3.15
N ALA A 587 -11.60 23.18 3.12
CA ALA A 587 -10.48 22.93 4.02
C ALA A 587 -9.24 23.76 3.64
N ASN A 588 -8.25 23.76 4.52
CA ASN A 588 -6.97 24.45 4.32
C ASN A 588 -5.94 23.63 3.50
N ASP A 589 -6.34 22.47 2.98
CA ASP A 589 -5.48 21.60 2.18
C ASP A 589 -6.33 20.69 1.28
N LEU A 590 -5.75 20.25 0.16
CA LEU A 590 -6.35 19.25 -0.72
C LEU A 590 -6.27 17.85 -0.09
N VAL A 591 -7.27 17.01 -0.42
CA VAL A 591 -7.34 15.62 0.05
C VAL A 591 -7.15 15.53 1.57
N ALA A 592 -7.73 16.48 2.31
CA ALA A 592 -7.60 16.58 3.77
C ALA A 592 -8.36 15.49 4.53
N ALA A 593 -9.24 14.74 3.87
CA ALA A 593 -10.01 13.67 4.49
C ALA A 593 -9.11 12.57 5.04
N GLN A 594 -9.44 12.10 6.25
CA GLN A 594 -8.78 10.94 6.85
C GLN A 594 -9.12 9.66 6.07
N ALA A 595 -8.36 8.59 6.32
CA ALA A 595 -8.51 7.27 5.71
C ALA A 595 -7.94 7.12 4.28
N THR A 596 -7.20 8.09 3.78
CA THR A 596 -6.45 7.95 2.52
C THR A 596 -4.94 7.85 2.81
N CYS A 597 -4.26 6.93 2.14
CA CYS A 597 -2.82 6.73 2.31
C CYS A 597 -2.03 7.96 1.83
N LEU A 598 -0.98 8.34 2.54
CA LEU A 598 -0.14 9.48 2.17
C LEU A 598 0.51 9.32 0.78
N ALA A 599 0.82 8.11 0.33
CA ALA A 599 1.34 7.88 -1.03
C ALA A 599 0.36 8.39 -2.10
N ASN A 600 -0.94 8.22 -1.87
CA ASN A 600 -1.98 8.72 -2.78
C ASN A 600 -2.18 10.23 -2.64
N THR A 601 -2.28 10.74 -1.41
CA THR A 601 -2.59 12.16 -1.18
C THR A 601 -1.42 13.07 -1.54
N SER A 602 -0.17 12.67 -1.26
CA SER A 602 1.01 13.46 -1.64
C SER A 602 1.19 13.51 -3.16
N PHE A 603 0.98 12.38 -3.87
CA PHE A 603 1.00 12.41 -5.33
C PHE A 603 0.00 13.43 -5.89
N LEU A 604 -1.24 13.40 -5.44
CA LEU A 604 -2.28 14.30 -5.95
C LEU A 604 -1.97 15.77 -5.65
N ARG A 605 -1.45 16.09 -4.46
CA ARG A 605 -1.02 17.45 -4.13
C ARG A 605 0.13 17.92 -5.01
N ASP A 606 1.18 17.09 -5.12
CA ASP A 606 2.36 17.40 -5.94
C ASP A 606 1.97 17.52 -7.42
N ALA A 607 1.02 16.70 -7.92
CA ALA A 607 0.51 16.80 -9.28
C ALA A 607 -0.26 18.11 -9.53
N MET A 608 -1.16 18.51 -8.61
CA MET A 608 -1.89 19.77 -8.74
C MET A 608 -0.92 20.97 -8.72
N GLU A 609 0.09 20.95 -7.85
CA GLU A 609 1.13 21.99 -7.80
C GLU A 609 1.99 22.01 -9.08
N TYR A 610 2.45 20.85 -9.54
CA TYR A 610 3.26 20.71 -10.75
C TYR A 610 2.56 21.25 -12.00
N HIS A 611 1.30 20.88 -12.18
CA HIS A 611 0.47 21.33 -13.29
C HIS A 611 -0.14 22.73 -13.08
N LYS A 612 0.20 23.39 -11.96
CA LYS A 612 -0.27 24.76 -11.63
C LYS A 612 -1.79 24.86 -11.66
N VAL A 613 -2.49 23.83 -11.18
CA VAL A 613 -3.96 23.84 -11.10
C VAL A 613 -4.40 24.92 -10.11
N PRO A 614 -5.20 25.92 -10.55
CA PRO A 614 -5.69 26.96 -9.65
C PRO A 614 -6.52 26.34 -8.52
N THR A 615 -6.10 26.58 -7.27
CA THR A 615 -6.72 26.00 -6.08
C THR A 615 -7.09 27.09 -5.09
N TYR A 616 -8.40 27.21 -4.79
CA TYR A 616 -8.94 28.13 -3.82
C TYR A 616 -9.22 27.37 -2.52
N LEU A 617 -8.27 27.37 -1.60
CA LEU A 617 -8.41 26.78 -0.27
C LEU A 617 -9.19 27.70 0.67
N GLU A 618 -9.74 27.09 1.77
CA GLU A 618 -10.55 27.82 2.75
C GLU A 618 -11.68 28.63 2.08
N SER A 619 -12.25 28.06 1.03
CA SER A 619 -13.17 28.75 0.13
C SER A 619 -14.39 27.90 -0.21
N THR A 620 -15.49 28.55 -0.51
CA THR A 620 -16.74 27.92 -0.94
C THR A 620 -17.33 28.63 -2.14
N VAL A 621 -18.07 27.92 -2.98
CA VAL A 621 -18.88 28.49 -4.05
C VAL A 621 -20.18 29.01 -3.44
N THR A 622 -20.54 30.23 -3.77
CA THR A 622 -21.76 30.89 -3.28
C THR A 622 -22.83 31.13 -4.36
N GLU A 623 -22.41 31.08 -5.64
CA GLU A 623 -23.30 31.22 -6.81
C GLU A 623 -22.67 30.58 -8.02
N ILE A 624 -23.49 30.00 -8.89
CA ILE A 624 -23.08 29.38 -10.16
C ILE A 624 -23.89 30.02 -11.30
N THR A 625 -23.19 30.55 -12.29
CA THR A 625 -23.73 31.13 -13.51
C THR A 625 -23.36 30.32 -14.74
N ASP A 626 -23.80 30.72 -15.92
CA ASP A 626 -23.41 30.08 -17.21
C ASP A 626 -21.96 30.36 -17.61
N THR A 627 -21.29 31.31 -16.96
CA THR A 627 -19.93 31.76 -17.33
C THR A 627 -18.91 31.57 -16.21
N GLY A 628 -19.33 31.06 -15.06
CA GLY A 628 -18.42 30.84 -13.91
C GLY A 628 -19.12 30.82 -12.56
N CYS A 629 -18.31 30.89 -11.52
CA CYS A 629 -18.77 30.81 -10.13
C CYS A 629 -18.29 32.00 -9.30
N THR A 630 -19.10 32.42 -8.33
CA THR A 630 -18.64 33.30 -7.24
C THR A 630 -18.04 32.42 -6.15
N VAL A 631 -16.75 32.60 -5.88
CA VAL A 631 -15.98 31.91 -4.85
C VAL A 631 -15.73 32.84 -3.68
N LYS A 632 -16.09 32.43 -2.46
CA LYS A 632 -15.89 33.20 -1.23
C LYS A 632 -14.89 32.52 -0.32
N ASN A 633 -13.85 33.24 0.08
CA ASN A 633 -12.97 32.77 1.15
C ASN A 633 -13.69 32.85 2.48
N VAL A 634 -13.76 31.74 3.21
CA VAL A 634 -14.56 31.63 4.45
C VAL A 634 -13.89 32.30 5.65
N LYS A 635 -12.57 32.56 5.59
CA LYS A 635 -11.85 33.25 6.67
C LYS A 635 -11.83 34.77 6.49
N THR A 636 -11.52 35.23 5.28
CA THR A 636 -11.43 36.68 5.00
C THR A 636 -12.78 37.28 4.63
N GLY A 637 -13.69 36.47 4.14
CA GLY A 637 -15.00 36.94 3.62
C GLY A 637 -14.93 37.51 2.20
N GLU A 638 -13.75 37.58 1.59
CA GLU A 638 -13.56 38.11 0.26
C GLU A 638 -14.18 37.19 -0.80
N SER A 639 -14.80 37.79 -1.80
CA SER A 639 -15.45 37.08 -2.90
C SER A 639 -14.80 37.44 -4.22
N THR A 640 -14.56 36.40 -5.04
CA THR A 640 -13.94 36.51 -6.37
C THR A 640 -14.79 35.77 -7.39
N PHE A 641 -15.02 36.36 -8.56
CA PHE A 641 -15.62 35.64 -9.67
C PHE A 641 -14.56 34.83 -10.42
N VAL A 642 -14.81 33.52 -10.59
CA VAL A 642 -13.93 32.59 -11.26
C VAL A 642 -14.63 32.11 -12.53
N ALA A 643 -14.12 32.50 -13.70
CA ALA A 643 -14.66 32.10 -14.98
C ALA A 643 -14.35 30.62 -15.26
N CYS A 644 -15.38 29.86 -15.63
CA CYS A 644 -15.24 28.45 -16.05
C CYS A 644 -16.38 28.06 -17.00
N ASP A 645 -16.13 27.01 -17.78
CA ASP A 645 -17.10 26.51 -18.77
C ASP A 645 -18.09 25.52 -18.15
N ASN A 646 -17.63 24.72 -17.20
CA ASN A 646 -18.44 23.72 -16.50
C ASN A 646 -18.08 23.65 -15.02
N VAL A 647 -19.03 23.22 -14.21
CA VAL A 647 -18.89 23.02 -12.78
C VAL A 647 -19.22 21.58 -12.42
N VAL A 648 -18.35 20.92 -11.66
CA VAL A 648 -18.53 19.55 -11.21
C VAL A 648 -18.80 19.51 -9.71
N ASN A 649 -19.83 18.76 -9.34
CA ASN A 649 -20.23 18.55 -7.95
C ASN A 649 -19.32 17.54 -7.26
N GLY A 650 -18.37 18.00 -6.47
CA GLY A 650 -17.45 17.21 -5.64
C GLY A 650 -17.73 17.29 -4.13
N VAL A 651 -18.92 17.70 -3.69
CA VAL A 651 -19.27 17.87 -2.27
C VAL A 651 -19.63 16.58 -1.53
N GLY A 652 -19.38 15.43 -2.15
CA GLY A 652 -19.53 14.10 -1.56
C GLY A 652 -20.86 13.43 -1.89
N PHE A 653 -21.17 12.37 -1.14
CA PHE A 653 -22.29 11.47 -1.37
C PHE A 653 -23.15 11.34 -0.12
N ILE A 654 -24.38 10.84 -0.29
CA ILE A 654 -25.28 10.45 0.79
C ILE A 654 -25.80 9.02 0.53
N PRO A 655 -26.07 8.21 1.60
CA PRO A 655 -26.62 6.87 1.44
C PRO A 655 -27.95 6.88 0.67
N THR A 656 -28.13 5.87 -0.21
CA THR A 656 -29.40 5.66 -0.92
C THR A 656 -30.36 4.89 -0.01
N PRO A 657 -31.52 5.45 0.38
CA PRO A 657 -32.49 4.76 1.19
C PRO A 657 -33.22 3.67 0.39
N VAL A 658 -33.61 2.58 1.08
CA VAL A 658 -34.58 1.60 0.60
C VAL A 658 -35.67 1.48 1.65
N GLY A 659 -36.93 1.58 1.25
CA GLY A 659 -38.09 1.55 2.12
C GLY A 659 -38.35 0.20 2.78
N GLY A 660 -39.28 0.18 3.75
CA GLY A 660 -39.66 -1.00 4.53
C GLY A 660 -39.04 -1.03 5.92
N LYS A 661 -39.51 -1.96 6.76
CA LYS A 661 -39.03 -2.11 8.14
C LYS A 661 -37.93 -3.15 8.21
N ASP A 662 -36.80 -2.79 8.80
CA ASP A 662 -35.72 -3.72 9.11
C ASP A 662 -36.20 -4.73 10.18
N ASN A 663 -35.80 -5.96 10.00
CA ASN A 663 -35.99 -7.05 10.94
C ASN A 663 -34.68 -7.88 11.04
N LYS A 664 -34.71 -9.00 11.73
CA LYS A 664 -33.51 -9.85 11.93
C LYS A 664 -32.95 -10.47 10.64
N GLN A 665 -33.74 -10.50 9.56
CA GLN A 665 -33.38 -11.07 8.26
C GLN A 665 -32.90 -10.01 7.27
N VAL A 666 -32.89 -8.71 7.67
CA VAL A 666 -32.47 -7.60 6.82
C VAL A 666 -31.10 -7.10 7.25
N HIS A 667 -30.16 -7.13 6.34
CA HIS A 667 -28.77 -6.70 6.53
C HIS A 667 -28.44 -5.53 5.59
N ARG A 668 -27.62 -4.60 6.05
CA ARG A 668 -27.19 -3.46 5.21
C ARG A 668 -25.69 -3.44 5.07
N VAL A 669 -25.18 -3.26 3.84
CA VAL A 669 -23.74 -3.27 3.53
C VAL A 669 -23.35 -2.10 2.62
N GLY A 670 -22.09 -1.70 2.70
CA GLY A 670 -21.53 -0.65 1.84
C GLY A 670 -22.02 0.75 2.16
N ASP A 671 -22.06 1.61 1.15
CA ASP A 671 -22.31 3.04 1.28
C ASP A 671 -23.75 3.37 1.70
N CYS A 672 -24.70 2.46 1.57
CA CYS A 672 -26.06 2.65 2.11
C CYS A 672 -26.10 2.67 3.65
N VAL A 673 -25.04 2.22 4.31
CA VAL A 673 -24.84 2.32 5.77
C VAL A 673 -24.10 3.60 6.13
N ALA A 674 -22.94 3.79 5.49
CA ALA A 674 -22.11 4.97 5.63
C ALA A 674 -21.14 5.04 4.47
N ILE A 675 -20.94 6.24 3.94
CA ILE A 675 -20.02 6.49 2.86
C ILE A 675 -18.59 6.07 3.24
N GLY A 676 -17.94 5.30 2.37
CA GLY A 676 -16.63 4.76 2.65
C GLY A 676 -15.76 4.60 1.42
N ASN A 677 -15.01 3.51 1.38
CA ASN A 677 -14.17 3.09 0.27
C ASN A 677 -14.36 1.58 0.02
N LEU A 678 -13.70 1.02 -0.99
CA LEU A 678 -13.82 -0.40 -1.32
C LEU A 678 -13.53 -1.33 -0.13
N ARG A 679 -12.59 -0.97 0.75
CA ARG A 679 -12.33 -1.76 1.96
C ARG A 679 -13.58 -1.85 2.84
N THR A 680 -14.19 -0.72 3.17
CA THR A 680 -15.37 -0.73 4.05
C THR A 680 -16.56 -1.43 3.40
N VAL A 681 -16.71 -1.34 2.09
CA VAL A 681 -17.76 -2.04 1.33
C VAL A 681 -17.55 -3.55 1.37
N ILE A 682 -16.37 -4.02 0.96
CA ILE A 682 -16.05 -5.44 0.84
C ILE A 682 -16.01 -6.12 2.22
N TRP A 683 -15.36 -5.50 3.22
CA TRP A 683 -15.27 -6.09 4.55
C TRP A 683 -16.61 -6.18 5.25
N ARG A 684 -17.52 -5.20 5.09
CA ARG A 684 -18.89 -5.32 5.60
C ARG A 684 -19.68 -6.43 4.91
N ALA A 685 -19.49 -6.59 3.59
CA ALA A 685 -20.10 -7.71 2.87
C ALA A 685 -19.68 -9.05 3.49
N TRP A 686 -18.38 -9.25 3.75
CA TRP A 686 -17.89 -10.46 4.41
C TRP A 686 -18.41 -10.61 5.84
N ASP A 687 -18.35 -9.54 6.66
CA ASP A 687 -18.84 -9.58 8.05
C ASP A 687 -20.32 -9.97 8.17
N VAL A 688 -21.14 -9.60 7.19
CA VAL A 688 -22.55 -9.98 7.09
C VAL A 688 -22.67 -11.42 6.57
N CYS A 689 -22.07 -11.69 5.41
CA CYS A 689 -22.24 -12.99 4.73
C CYS A 689 -21.67 -14.17 5.52
N MET A 690 -20.63 -13.95 6.35
CA MET A 690 -20.10 -14.99 7.24
C MET A 690 -21.03 -15.37 8.39
N LYS A 691 -22.08 -14.58 8.68
CA LYS A 691 -23.06 -14.84 9.75
C LYS A 691 -24.38 -15.42 9.23
N ILE A 692 -24.67 -15.28 7.94
CA ILE A 692 -25.85 -15.89 7.30
C ILE A 692 -25.68 -17.40 7.18
#